data_8cfee226149ce223e6ae29791674b84b
#
_entry.id   8cfee226149ce223e6ae29791674b84b
#
_cell.length_a   1.000
_cell.length_b   1.000
_cell.length_c   1.000
_cell.angle_alpha   90.00
_cell.angle_beta   90.00
_cell.angle_gamma   90.00
#
_symmetry.space_group_name_H-M   'P 1'
#
loop_
_entity.id
_entity.type
_entity.pdbx_description
1 polymer ?
#
loop_
_entity_poly.entity_id
_entity_poly.type
_entity_poly.pdbx_seq_one_letter_code
_entity_poly.pdbx_strand_id
1 'polypeptide(L)'
;MCYKNEYQKRAHGEVEQIFRELLPEAGLHVREEQIRLCHEMLDALMKNEITLCDAGVGIGKTYAYLTACILMRKYSVLHSGYSGCDRRSVVVSTSSIALQKAIIEEYVPFLSDVLLKADLLQGELKAVVRKGKEHFVCDYRLAQRLEAVRDKNKNQAQMEALKSLRHNFDLDSVHNLSGFDRRLVCVPKFCPRECPGKVECRYQKHLDSSRKEDIFLQICNHNYLLADAMHRANGYRPLLADYRALVVDEAHKLPEAASQMYGRSIGREDVQEIAYFLGREHKGTDGKRLMEGFSALQAEIRKHRKDGTEDMAGKESFYFPPGAGTALAQMQERLQLMIKRLAGNIPYWIFRRMEEMEELFGWFLKNDKRYILFLQQDSRGHLTFMAVNREIPKYLDATLWSRGFPAILTSGTLKAGNGFARTRQMTGLEKETGVRECVAESPFCYKENCLLYIPEHLRPMKKGSREEAEQLAGQIRDLVCSTYGHTLVLFTSYTLMGNVHQLLRDQIPFPMVQVWRNSQEEIARFKKMENAVLFAAGSFWEGVDFPGDMVSSLIIVKLPFSVPDPIHEAQKEQYRSLESYIQTIVVPDMQKKLRQGFGRAIRTEQDTCVVSILDHRTAKKGRYRSDVLEALPKCQMAERIEEVENFIRSRKVERYYS
;
A
#
# COMPACT_ATOMS: atom_id res chain seq x y z
N MET A 1 -9.46 37.37 -19.23
CA MET A 1 -10.11 36.08 -19.57
C MET A 1 -9.62 35.50 -20.91
N CYS A 2 -9.36 36.28 -21.94
CA CYS A 2 -8.97 35.77 -23.28
C CYS A 2 -7.65 34.97 -23.28
N TYR A 3 -6.59 35.46 -22.64
CA TYR A 3 -5.27 34.79 -22.58
C TYR A 3 -5.30 33.45 -21.87
N LYS A 4 -6.09 33.28 -20.78
CA LYS A 4 -6.19 32.01 -20.04
C LYS A 4 -6.74 30.89 -20.95
N ASN A 5 -7.64 31.23 -21.88
CA ASN A 5 -8.23 30.28 -22.82
C ASN A 5 -7.23 29.82 -23.91
N GLU A 6 -6.28 30.70 -24.29
CA GLU A 6 -5.29 30.40 -25.33
C GLU A 6 -4.19 29.45 -24.77
N TYR A 7 -3.65 29.69 -23.56
CA TYR A 7 -2.68 28.80 -22.94
C TYR A 7 -3.26 27.41 -22.66
N GLN A 8 -4.53 27.36 -22.24
CA GLN A 8 -5.21 26.09 -22.04
C GLN A 8 -5.35 25.32 -23.35
N LYS A 9 -5.75 25.99 -24.46
CA LYS A 9 -5.82 25.37 -25.79
C LYS A 9 -4.46 24.84 -26.26
N ARG A 10 -3.38 25.60 -26.04
CA ARG A 10 -2.02 25.16 -26.39
C ARG A 10 -1.60 23.95 -25.57
N ALA A 11 -1.89 23.95 -24.25
CA ALA A 11 -1.57 22.82 -23.39
C ALA A 11 -2.28 21.53 -23.85
N HIS A 12 -3.57 21.63 -24.22
CA HIS A 12 -4.32 20.50 -24.78
C HIS A 12 -3.82 20.07 -26.16
N GLY A 13 -3.36 21.01 -27.01
CA GLY A 13 -2.71 20.69 -28.27
C GLY A 13 -1.42 19.92 -28.08
N GLU A 14 -0.60 20.28 -27.08
CA GLU A 14 0.61 19.53 -26.74
C GLU A 14 0.32 18.14 -26.15
N VAL A 15 -0.80 17.95 -25.44
CA VAL A 15 -1.22 16.58 -25.03
C VAL A 15 -1.42 15.70 -26.27
N GLU A 16 -2.16 16.18 -27.28
CA GLU A 16 -2.39 15.44 -28.53
C GLU A 16 -1.07 15.13 -29.23
N GLN A 17 -0.18 16.12 -29.37
CA GLN A 17 1.13 15.94 -30.00
C GLN A 17 1.99 14.90 -29.24
N ILE A 18 2.06 14.99 -27.91
CA ILE A 18 2.87 14.06 -27.10
C ILE A 18 2.38 12.63 -27.25
N PHE A 19 1.07 12.38 -27.13
CA PHE A 19 0.55 11.01 -27.12
C PHE A 19 0.31 10.42 -28.51
N ARG A 20 0.07 11.22 -29.53
CA ARG A 20 -0.19 10.73 -30.91
C ARG A 20 1.04 10.71 -31.80
N GLU A 21 2.05 11.53 -31.52
CA GLU A 21 3.23 11.65 -32.35
C GLU A 21 4.48 11.25 -31.57
N LEU A 22 4.86 11.99 -30.52
CA LEU A 22 6.17 11.86 -29.88
C LEU A 22 6.37 10.55 -29.13
N LEU A 23 5.40 10.11 -28.32
CA LEU A 23 5.51 8.84 -27.60
C LEU A 23 5.44 7.63 -28.51
N PRO A 24 4.62 7.59 -29.58
CA PRO A 24 4.67 6.51 -30.58
C PRO A 24 5.97 6.45 -31.35
N GLU A 25 6.56 7.58 -31.76
CA GLU A 25 7.90 7.62 -32.35
C GLU A 25 9.00 7.06 -31.44
N ALA A 26 8.80 7.19 -30.11
CA ALA A 26 9.67 6.61 -29.10
C ALA A 26 9.30 5.16 -28.72
N GLY A 27 8.38 4.50 -29.43
CA GLY A 27 8.04 3.07 -29.28
C GLY A 27 6.85 2.75 -28.38
N LEU A 28 6.05 3.74 -27.98
CA LEU A 28 4.83 3.50 -27.19
C LEU A 28 3.60 3.45 -28.12
N HIS A 29 2.55 2.79 -27.66
CA HIS A 29 1.28 2.72 -28.40
C HIS A 29 0.33 3.86 -28.06
N VAL A 30 -0.39 4.37 -29.06
CA VAL A 30 -1.47 5.34 -28.86
C VAL A 30 -2.63 4.67 -28.13
N ARG A 31 -3.13 5.31 -27.06
CA ARG A 31 -4.29 4.85 -26.28
C ARG A 31 -5.24 6.03 -26.04
N GLU A 32 -6.39 6.00 -26.69
CA GLU A 32 -7.36 7.08 -26.63
C GLU A 32 -7.82 7.41 -25.19
N GLU A 33 -8.05 6.39 -24.38
CA GLU A 33 -8.43 6.57 -22.99
C GLU A 33 -7.32 7.20 -22.14
N GLN A 34 -6.03 6.98 -22.48
CA GLN A 34 -4.90 7.64 -21.83
C GLN A 34 -4.85 9.14 -22.17
N ILE A 35 -5.11 9.47 -23.43
CA ILE A 35 -5.16 10.86 -23.91
C ILE A 35 -6.30 11.60 -23.21
N ARG A 36 -7.50 11.02 -23.22
CA ARG A 36 -8.67 11.55 -22.52
C ARG A 36 -8.41 11.76 -21.04
N LEU A 37 -7.80 10.77 -20.37
CA LEU A 37 -7.43 10.84 -18.97
C LEU A 37 -6.43 11.98 -18.71
N CYS A 38 -5.43 12.17 -19.57
CA CYS A 38 -4.47 13.26 -19.45
C CYS A 38 -5.17 14.63 -19.59
N HIS A 39 -6.10 14.79 -20.51
CA HIS A 39 -6.88 16.02 -20.66
C HIS A 39 -7.70 16.35 -19.41
N GLU A 40 -8.40 15.39 -18.83
CA GLU A 40 -9.17 15.56 -17.59
C GLU A 40 -8.28 15.94 -16.39
N MET A 41 -7.11 15.28 -16.27
CA MET A 41 -6.12 15.60 -15.24
C MET A 41 -5.54 17.00 -15.42
N LEU A 42 -5.17 17.38 -16.64
CA LEU A 42 -4.64 18.70 -16.96
C LEU A 42 -5.67 19.80 -16.67
N ASP A 43 -6.91 19.60 -17.07
CA ASP A 43 -8.02 20.52 -16.81
C ASP A 43 -8.21 20.78 -15.31
N ALA A 44 -8.22 19.72 -14.50
CA ALA A 44 -8.33 19.85 -13.06
C ALA A 44 -7.16 20.64 -12.46
N LEU A 45 -5.92 20.32 -12.87
CA LEU A 45 -4.73 21.04 -12.40
C LEU A 45 -4.74 22.52 -12.78
N MET A 46 -5.14 22.86 -14.02
CA MET A 46 -5.18 24.25 -14.51
C MET A 46 -6.32 25.07 -13.89
N LYS A 47 -7.41 24.42 -13.48
CA LYS A 47 -8.56 25.06 -12.82
C LYS A 47 -8.42 25.12 -11.30
N ASN A 48 -7.33 24.54 -10.75
CA ASN A 48 -7.10 24.42 -9.32
C ASN A 48 -8.17 23.57 -8.60
N GLU A 49 -8.56 22.46 -9.25
CA GLU A 49 -9.58 21.52 -8.79
C GLU A 49 -8.94 20.19 -8.35
N ILE A 50 -9.70 19.36 -7.66
CA ILE A 50 -9.32 17.99 -7.32
C ILE A 50 -10.01 17.05 -8.31
N THR A 51 -9.31 16.04 -8.82
CA THR A 51 -9.93 15.03 -9.68
C THR A 51 -9.71 13.61 -9.12
N LEU A 52 -10.78 12.81 -9.15
CA LEU A 52 -10.79 11.39 -8.85
C LEU A 52 -10.83 10.61 -10.17
N CYS A 53 -9.77 9.89 -10.48
CA CYS A 53 -9.63 9.16 -11.73
C CYS A 53 -9.61 7.65 -11.45
N ASP A 54 -10.74 6.97 -11.71
CA ASP A 54 -10.76 5.49 -11.75
C ASP A 54 -10.23 5.07 -13.13
N ALA A 55 -9.00 4.63 -13.16
CA ALA A 55 -8.28 4.32 -14.38
C ALA A 55 -7.87 2.85 -14.41
N GLY A 56 -8.43 2.11 -15.35
CA GLY A 56 -8.24 0.67 -15.52
C GLY A 56 -6.78 0.23 -15.67
N VAL A 57 -6.56 -1.07 -15.59
CA VAL A 57 -5.22 -1.65 -15.80
C VAL A 57 -4.78 -1.42 -17.25
N GLY A 58 -3.50 -1.15 -17.46
CA GLY A 58 -2.91 -1.01 -18.80
C GLY A 58 -3.10 0.35 -19.49
N ILE A 59 -3.85 1.28 -18.92
CA ILE A 59 -4.08 2.62 -19.50
C ILE A 59 -2.79 3.45 -19.63
N GLY A 60 -1.80 3.24 -18.76
CA GLY A 60 -0.63 4.09 -18.70
C GLY A 60 -0.82 5.36 -17.86
N LYS A 61 -1.50 5.25 -16.72
CA LYS A 61 -1.78 6.33 -15.75
C LYS A 61 -0.57 7.23 -15.48
N THR A 62 0.61 6.61 -15.33
CA THR A 62 1.85 7.32 -14.96
C THR A 62 2.24 8.36 -16.01
N TYR A 63 2.23 8.01 -17.27
CA TYR A 63 2.49 8.98 -18.36
C TYR A 63 1.42 10.07 -18.40
N ALA A 64 0.14 9.73 -18.20
CA ALA A 64 -0.95 10.70 -18.22
C ALA A 64 -0.79 11.79 -17.14
N TYR A 65 -0.58 11.40 -15.87
CA TYR A 65 -0.44 12.40 -14.80
C TYR A 65 0.90 13.14 -14.84
N LEU A 66 2.00 12.50 -15.25
CA LEU A 66 3.28 13.19 -15.39
C LEU A 66 3.22 14.24 -16.49
N THR A 67 2.66 13.90 -17.67
CA THR A 67 2.46 14.84 -18.77
C THR A 67 1.54 16.00 -18.36
N ALA A 68 0.43 15.73 -17.69
CA ALA A 68 -0.46 16.78 -17.18
C ALA A 68 0.26 17.72 -16.20
N CYS A 69 1.10 17.20 -15.31
CA CYS A 69 1.91 18.00 -14.38
C CYS A 69 2.99 18.83 -15.08
N ILE A 70 3.66 18.28 -16.10
CA ILE A 70 4.66 19.00 -16.90
C ILE A 70 4.00 20.19 -17.64
N LEU A 71 2.90 19.93 -18.30
CA LEU A 71 2.17 20.97 -19.07
C LEU A 71 1.54 22.00 -18.14
N MET A 72 0.95 21.61 -17.02
CA MET A 72 0.47 22.54 -16.01
C MET A 72 1.58 23.48 -15.56
N ARG A 73 2.77 22.95 -15.23
CA ARG A 73 3.92 23.79 -14.80
C ARG A 73 4.39 24.70 -15.92
N LYS A 74 4.57 24.19 -17.15
CA LYS A 74 4.96 24.97 -18.32
C LYS A 74 4.05 26.18 -18.55
N TYR A 75 2.75 25.96 -18.57
CA TYR A 75 1.77 27.00 -18.87
C TYR A 75 1.43 27.90 -17.69
N SER A 76 1.63 27.45 -16.46
CA SER A 76 1.53 28.32 -15.26
C SER A 76 2.64 29.38 -15.23
N VAL A 77 3.85 29.03 -15.67
CA VAL A 77 4.97 29.95 -15.80
C VAL A 77 4.67 31.03 -16.86
N LEU A 78 4.13 30.63 -18.00
CA LEU A 78 3.80 31.54 -19.11
C LEU A 78 2.64 32.49 -18.75
N HIS A 79 1.75 32.07 -17.87
CA HIS A 79 0.60 32.88 -17.46
C HIS A 79 0.90 33.95 -16.43
N SER A 80 1.93 33.73 -15.59
CA SER A 80 2.23 34.68 -14.49
C SER A 80 2.92 35.98 -14.93
N GLY A 81 3.38 36.11 -16.20
CA GLY A 81 3.88 37.35 -16.85
C GLY A 81 4.74 38.32 -16.01
N TYR A 82 4.79 38.11 -14.73
CA TYR A 82 5.55 38.83 -13.71
C TYR A 82 6.71 37.95 -13.21
N SER A 83 7.77 38.52 -12.79
CA SER A 83 9.08 38.00 -12.39
C SER A 83 9.09 36.94 -11.26
N GLY A 84 7.99 36.30 -10.96
CA GLY A 84 7.83 35.23 -9.97
C GLY A 84 7.15 34.02 -10.60
N CYS A 85 7.84 33.34 -11.54
CA CYS A 85 7.41 32.04 -12.05
C CYS A 85 7.14 31.10 -10.90
N ASP A 86 5.95 30.45 -10.88
CA ASP A 86 5.65 29.40 -9.91
C ASP A 86 6.53 28.16 -10.18
N ARG A 87 7.74 28.18 -9.64
CA ARG A 87 8.75 27.11 -9.76
C ARG A 87 8.55 25.99 -8.75
N ARG A 88 7.50 26.07 -7.93
CA ARG A 88 7.20 25.02 -6.96
C ARG A 88 7.11 23.65 -7.64
N SER A 89 7.62 22.65 -6.96
CA SER A 89 7.58 21.26 -7.43
C SER A 89 6.16 20.69 -7.48
N VAL A 90 6.05 19.54 -8.08
CA VAL A 90 4.88 18.64 -7.96
C VAL A 90 5.23 17.53 -6.98
N VAL A 91 4.26 17.07 -6.20
CA VAL A 91 4.42 15.89 -5.34
C VAL A 91 3.65 14.72 -5.95
N VAL A 92 4.34 13.59 -6.12
CA VAL A 92 3.70 12.30 -6.42
C VAL A 92 3.83 11.41 -5.20
N SER A 93 2.69 11.02 -4.65
CA SER A 93 2.60 10.07 -3.53
C SER A 93 2.07 8.73 -4.04
N THR A 94 2.81 7.63 -3.81
CA THR A 94 2.40 6.28 -4.18
C THR A 94 2.77 5.26 -3.12
N SER A 95 1.93 4.25 -2.92
CA SER A 95 2.21 3.14 -1.99
C SER A 95 3.24 2.14 -2.52
N SER A 96 3.57 2.17 -3.82
CA SER A 96 4.45 1.21 -4.48
C SER A 96 5.90 1.71 -4.51
N ILE A 97 6.80 1.01 -3.81
CA ILE A 97 8.26 1.28 -3.88
C ILE A 97 8.80 1.02 -5.29
N ALA A 98 8.31 -0.02 -5.96
CA ALA A 98 8.69 -0.31 -7.34
C ALA A 98 8.32 0.83 -8.29
N LEU A 99 7.11 1.40 -8.13
CA LEU A 99 6.70 2.55 -8.94
C LEU A 99 7.49 3.82 -8.61
N GLN A 100 7.83 4.06 -7.33
CA GLN A 100 8.72 5.18 -6.99
C GLN A 100 10.06 5.09 -7.72
N LYS A 101 10.62 3.88 -7.78
CA LYS A 101 11.86 3.60 -8.51
C LYS A 101 11.68 3.79 -10.02
N ALA A 102 10.65 3.22 -10.61
CA ALA A 102 10.37 3.34 -12.04
C ALA A 102 10.13 4.80 -12.47
N ILE A 103 9.43 5.62 -11.65
CA ILE A 103 9.24 7.04 -11.96
C ILE A 103 10.59 7.77 -12.09
N ILE A 104 11.54 7.49 -11.20
CA ILE A 104 12.82 8.20 -11.17
C ILE A 104 13.83 7.67 -12.20
N GLU A 105 13.83 6.34 -12.42
CA GLU A 105 14.82 5.68 -13.26
C GLU A 105 14.38 5.50 -14.73
N GLU A 106 13.06 5.48 -14.98
CA GLU A 106 12.51 5.17 -16.29
C GLU A 106 11.59 6.29 -16.82
N TYR A 107 10.46 6.59 -16.14
CA TYR A 107 9.43 7.48 -16.70
C TYR A 107 9.87 8.94 -16.83
N VAL A 108 10.49 9.51 -15.80
CA VAL A 108 10.92 10.92 -15.83
C VAL A 108 12.09 11.12 -16.80
N PRO A 109 13.14 10.28 -16.84
CA PRO A 109 14.21 10.40 -17.84
C PRO A 109 13.69 10.24 -19.27
N PHE A 110 12.82 9.24 -19.50
CA PHE A 110 12.23 9.00 -20.83
C PHE A 110 11.41 10.18 -21.32
N LEU A 111 10.46 10.69 -20.51
CA LEU A 111 9.67 11.89 -20.86
C LEU A 111 10.56 13.11 -21.05
N SER A 112 11.58 13.30 -20.21
CA SER A 112 12.50 14.41 -20.31
C SER A 112 13.24 14.39 -21.65
N ASP A 113 13.76 13.24 -22.06
CA ASP A 113 14.48 13.07 -23.34
C ASP A 113 13.56 13.33 -24.54
N VAL A 114 12.37 12.72 -24.56
CA VAL A 114 11.40 12.88 -25.66
C VAL A 114 10.97 14.35 -25.81
N LEU A 115 10.65 15.01 -24.70
CA LEU A 115 10.14 16.39 -24.72
C LEU A 115 11.25 17.43 -25.00
N LEU A 116 12.50 17.16 -24.62
CA LEU A 116 13.65 17.99 -24.96
C LEU A 116 13.95 17.94 -26.47
N LYS A 117 13.92 16.75 -27.07
CA LYS A 117 14.12 16.57 -28.51
C LYS A 117 13.06 17.28 -29.36
N ALA A 118 11.86 17.43 -28.83
CA ALA A 118 10.75 18.12 -29.48
C ALA A 118 10.66 19.63 -29.14
N ASP A 119 11.66 20.21 -28.47
CA ASP A 119 11.66 21.61 -27.98
C ASP A 119 10.47 21.98 -27.09
N LEU A 120 9.82 21.00 -26.47
CA LEU A 120 8.72 21.21 -25.54
C LEU A 120 9.19 21.51 -24.11
N LEU A 121 10.46 21.20 -23.78
CA LEU A 121 11.15 21.54 -22.54
C LEU A 121 12.43 22.32 -22.82
N GLN A 122 12.83 23.19 -21.87
CA GLN A 122 14.08 23.96 -21.92
C GLN A 122 15.22 23.37 -21.12
N GLY A 123 14.98 22.25 -20.40
CA GLY A 123 15.97 21.59 -19.58
C GLY A 123 15.44 20.30 -18.97
N GLU A 124 16.34 19.46 -18.47
CA GLU A 124 16.01 18.18 -17.88
C GLU A 124 15.06 18.28 -16.67
N LEU A 125 14.13 17.34 -16.58
CA LEU A 125 13.23 17.19 -15.43
C LEU A 125 13.98 16.53 -14.27
N LYS A 126 14.17 17.24 -13.18
CA LYS A 126 14.81 16.69 -11.97
C LYS A 126 13.78 16.17 -10.98
N ALA A 127 13.97 14.95 -10.53
CA ALA A 127 13.11 14.29 -9.56
C ALA A 127 13.90 13.82 -8.33
N VAL A 128 13.25 13.75 -7.17
CA VAL A 128 13.84 13.27 -5.92
C VAL A 128 12.87 12.38 -5.15
N VAL A 129 13.35 11.25 -4.61
CA VAL A 129 12.57 10.42 -3.70
C VAL A 129 12.72 10.93 -2.27
N ARG A 130 11.58 11.07 -1.60
CA ARG A 130 11.46 11.48 -0.20
C ARG A 130 11.01 10.29 0.64
N LYS A 131 11.86 9.84 1.55
CA LYS A 131 11.60 8.70 2.44
C LYS A 131 11.57 9.13 3.91
N GLY A 132 10.91 8.35 4.75
CA GLY A 132 10.90 8.53 6.19
C GLY A 132 12.29 8.39 6.82
N LYS A 133 12.43 8.92 8.02
CA LYS A 133 13.68 8.89 8.79
C LYS A 133 14.20 7.47 9.02
N GLU A 134 13.31 6.52 9.18
CA GLU A 134 13.58 5.10 9.40
C GLU A 134 14.28 4.40 8.23
N HIS A 135 14.31 5.02 7.06
CA HIS A 135 15.03 4.55 5.87
C HIS A 135 16.47 5.05 5.79
N PHE A 136 16.90 5.91 6.70
CA PHE A 136 18.22 6.54 6.65
C PHE A 136 19.05 6.22 7.89
N VAL A 137 20.36 6.12 7.69
CA VAL A 137 21.32 5.86 8.75
C VAL A 137 21.51 7.12 9.63
N CYS A 138 21.45 6.93 10.95
CA CYS A 138 21.95 7.89 11.93
C CYS A 138 23.38 7.53 12.30
N ASP A 139 24.37 8.34 11.90
CA ASP A 139 25.78 8.05 12.14
C ASP A 139 26.12 7.91 13.61
N TYR A 140 25.50 8.72 14.47
CA TYR A 140 25.67 8.62 15.93
C TYR A 140 25.19 7.26 16.49
N ARG A 141 23.99 6.83 16.09
CA ARG A 141 23.43 5.52 16.51
C ARG A 141 24.20 4.34 15.90
N LEU A 142 24.69 4.49 14.66
CA LEU A 142 25.55 3.50 13.99
C LEU A 142 26.86 3.31 14.75
N ALA A 143 27.53 4.41 15.16
CA ALA A 143 28.75 4.33 15.95
C ALA A 143 28.52 3.58 17.27
N GLN A 144 27.46 3.90 18.00
CA GLN A 144 27.09 3.21 19.24
C GLN A 144 26.83 1.71 19.00
N ARG A 145 26.15 1.36 17.87
CA ARG A 145 25.84 -0.04 17.57
C ARG A 145 27.09 -0.83 17.18
N LEU A 146 27.98 -0.27 16.38
CA LEU A 146 29.26 -0.87 16.02
C LEU A 146 30.12 -1.17 17.24
N GLU A 147 30.18 -0.23 18.19
CA GLU A 147 30.88 -0.42 19.46
C GLU A 147 30.27 -1.57 20.28
N ALA A 148 28.94 -1.62 20.42
CA ALA A 148 28.24 -2.65 21.17
C ALA A 148 28.36 -4.07 20.57
N VAL A 149 28.60 -4.19 19.25
CA VAL A 149 28.77 -5.49 18.56
C VAL A 149 30.25 -5.91 18.56
N ARG A 150 31.19 -4.98 18.59
CA ARG A 150 32.65 -5.24 18.56
C ARG A 150 33.11 -6.23 19.64
N ASP A 151 32.55 -6.11 20.84
CA ASP A 151 32.95 -6.94 21.98
C ASP A 151 32.32 -8.35 21.94
N LYS A 152 31.42 -8.64 21.05
CA LYS A 152 30.65 -9.89 21.00
C LYS A 152 31.07 -10.89 19.93
N ASN A 153 32.12 -10.68 19.22
CA ASN A 153 32.87 -11.52 18.24
C ASN A 153 32.15 -12.75 17.61
N LYS A 154 30.80 -12.83 17.64
CA LYS A 154 30.05 -14.03 17.26
C LYS A 154 29.35 -13.96 15.88
N ASN A 155 29.34 -12.81 15.19
CA ASN A 155 28.63 -12.70 13.92
C ASN A 155 29.33 -11.73 12.96
N GLN A 156 30.27 -12.27 12.17
CA GLN A 156 31.04 -11.50 11.19
C GLN A 156 30.12 -10.84 10.13
N ALA A 157 29.11 -11.55 9.65
CA ALA A 157 28.16 -11.04 8.67
C ALA A 157 27.38 -9.81 9.17
N GLN A 158 26.96 -9.82 10.46
CA GLN A 158 26.32 -8.66 11.09
C GLN A 158 27.26 -7.45 11.14
N MET A 159 28.52 -7.69 11.52
CA MET A 159 29.51 -6.61 11.59
C MET A 159 29.81 -6.01 10.21
N GLU A 160 29.90 -6.83 9.17
CA GLU A 160 30.11 -6.40 7.79
C GLU A 160 28.92 -5.59 7.29
N ALA A 161 27.69 -6.05 7.52
CA ALA A 161 26.47 -5.31 7.18
C ALA A 161 26.42 -3.94 7.87
N LEU A 162 26.75 -3.86 9.17
CA LEU A 162 26.81 -2.59 9.90
C LEU A 162 27.92 -1.67 9.41
N LYS A 163 29.11 -2.21 9.08
CA LYS A 163 30.23 -1.42 8.53
C LYS A 163 29.91 -0.85 7.17
N SER A 164 29.19 -1.58 6.31
CA SER A 164 28.78 -1.10 4.97
C SER A 164 27.93 0.18 5.04
N LEU A 165 27.19 0.38 6.14
CA LEU A 165 26.38 1.58 6.37
C LEU A 165 27.19 2.87 6.55
N ARG A 166 28.50 2.79 6.73
CA ARG A 166 29.36 3.98 6.71
C ARG A 166 29.39 4.63 5.32
N HIS A 167 29.30 3.82 4.28
CA HIS A 167 29.31 4.26 2.89
C HIS A 167 27.90 4.33 2.29
N ASN A 168 26.95 3.49 2.79
CA ASN A 168 25.58 3.45 2.34
C ASN A 168 24.69 4.23 3.33
N PHE A 169 24.12 5.33 2.85
CA PHE A 169 23.26 6.16 3.68
C PHE A 169 21.81 5.66 3.72
N ASP A 170 21.35 5.03 2.62
CA ASP A 170 20.01 4.46 2.51
C ASP A 170 19.99 3.02 3.02
N LEU A 171 19.22 2.77 4.09
CA LEU A 171 19.07 1.44 4.70
C LEU A 171 18.38 0.42 3.77
N ASP A 172 17.63 0.87 2.77
CA ASP A 172 16.95 -0.01 1.82
C ASP A 172 17.93 -0.62 0.81
N SER A 173 19.13 -0.07 0.66
CA SER A 173 20.19 -0.60 -0.20
C SER A 173 20.98 -1.74 0.43
N VAL A 174 20.77 -2.07 1.73
CA VAL A 174 21.52 -3.10 2.46
C VAL A 174 20.60 -4.27 2.81
N HIS A 175 20.75 -5.37 2.08
CA HIS A 175 19.84 -6.53 2.17
C HIS A 175 20.09 -7.43 3.39
N ASN A 176 21.31 -7.50 3.93
CA ASN A 176 21.69 -8.43 4.99
C ASN A 176 21.61 -7.82 6.41
N LEU A 177 20.89 -6.69 6.57
CA LEU A 177 20.73 -6.05 7.87
C LEU A 177 19.50 -6.61 8.58
N SER A 178 19.68 -7.10 9.82
CA SER A 178 18.54 -7.57 10.62
C SER A 178 17.54 -6.43 10.91
N GLY A 179 16.24 -6.75 11.00
CA GLY A 179 15.22 -5.77 11.36
C GLY A 179 15.49 -5.06 12.68
N PHE A 180 16.09 -5.78 13.65
CA PHE A 180 16.51 -5.21 14.94
C PHE A 180 17.64 -4.19 14.76
N ASP A 181 18.72 -4.55 14.04
CA ASP A 181 19.82 -3.63 13.78
C ASP A 181 19.38 -2.41 13.00
N ARG A 182 18.51 -2.61 11.98
CA ARG A 182 17.90 -1.50 11.22
C ARG A 182 17.23 -0.48 12.14
N ARG A 183 16.40 -0.91 13.08
CA ARG A 183 15.74 -0.03 14.06
C ARG A 183 16.73 0.71 14.96
N LEU A 184 17.83 0.04 15.34
CA LEU A 184 18.84 0.64 16.22
C LEU A 184 19.73 1.67 15.54
N VAL A 185 19.95 1.58 14.22
CA VAL A 185 20.85 2.49 13.49
C VAL A 185 20.13 3.54 12.65
N CYS A 186 18.81 3.44 12.47
CA CYS A 186 18.06 4.42 11.70
C CYS A 186 17.96 5.78 12.41
N VAL A 187 17.65 6.82 11.65
CA VAL A 187 17.38 8.16 12.19
C VAL A 187 16.14 8.09 13.10
N PRO A 188 16.23 8.53 14.38
CA PRO A 188 15.11 8.43 15.31
C PRO A 188 13.95 9.35 14.95
N LYS A 189 12.73 8.94 15.31
CA LYS A 189 11.52 9.76 15.11
C LYS A 189 11.66 11.16 15.70
N PHE A 190 12.24 11.25 16.88
CA PHE A 190 12.52 12.50 17.59
C PHE A 190 14.02 12.73 17.68
N CYS A 191 14.57 13.60 16.83
CA CYS A 191 15.96 14.03 16.91
C CYS A 191 16.11 15.18 17.91
N PRO A 192 17.05 15.10 18.87
CA PRO A 192 17.32 16.20 19.80
C PRO A 192 17.89 17.43 19.07
N ARG A 193 17.61 18.61 19.59
CA ARG A 193 18.19 19.86 19.06
C ARG A 193 19.72 19.90 19.23
N GLU A 194 20.21 19.32 20.31
CA GLU A 194 21.62 19.23 20.69
C GLU A 194 22.19 17.82 20.42
N CYS A 195 22.00 17.33 19.19
CA CYS A 195 22.58 16.05 18.79
C CYS A 195 24.11 16.18 18.63
N PRO A 196 24.92 15.28 19.25
CA PRO A 196 26.39 15.30 19.09
C PRO A 196 26.85 15.16 17.63
N GLY A 197 26.06 14.47 16.79
CA GLY A 197 26.34 14.31 15.35
C GLY A 197 25.74 15.37 14.44
N LYS A 198 25.22 16.49 14.95
CA LYS A 198 24.44 17.48 14.16
C LYS A 198 25.23 18.12 13.04
N VAL A 199 26.49 18.46 13.27
CA VAL A 199 27.33 19.19 12.31
C VAL A 199 27.59 18.37 11.04
N GLU A 200 27.82 17.08 11.19
CA GLU A 200 28.11 16.16 10.09
C GLU A 200 26.93 15.28 9.67
N CYS A 201 25.73 15.55 10.16
CA CYS A 201 24.56 14.74 9.96
C CYS A 201 24.20 14.58 8.47
N ARG A 202 24.43 13.39 7.92
CA ARG A 202 24.09 13.06 6.52
C ARG A 202 22.60 13.26 6.23
N TYR A 203 21.74 12.99 7.20
CA TYR A 203 20.30 13.17 7.03
C TYR A 203 19.91 14.64 6.86
N GLN A 204 20.50 15.58 7.64
CA GLN A 204 20.23 17.02 7.45
C GLN A 204 20.75 17.52 6.10
N LYS A 205 21.96 17.13 5.72
CA LYS A 205 22.52 17.44 4.40
C LYS A 205 21.62 16.93 3.25
N HIS A 206 21.09 15.70 3.39
CA HIS A 206 20.13 15.14 2.44
C HIS A 206 18.83 15.93 2.39
N LEU A 207 18.26 16.32 3.53
CA LEU A 207 17.05 17.15 3.57
C LEU A 207 17.26 18.51 2.87
N ASP A 208 18.39 19.14 3.09
CA ASP A 208 18.68 20.46 2.50
C ASP A 208 18.93 20.36 0.99
N SER A 209 19.66 19.34 0.53
CA SER A 209 19.91 19.12 -0.90
C SER A 209 18.63 18.79 -1.69
N SER A 210 17.66 18.13 -1.06
CA SER A 210 16.40 17.73 -1.69
C SER A 210 15.32 18.82 -1.73
N ARG A 211 15.67 20.05 -1.31
CA ARG A 211 14.79 21.23 -1.31
C ARG A 211 15.21 22.30 -2.32
N LYS A 212 16.10 21.97 -3.24
CA LYS A 212 16.54 22.91 -4.27
C LYS A 212 15.38 23.31 -5.18
N GLU A 213 15.36 24.55 -5.61
CA GLU A 213 14.29 25.14 -6.43
C GLU A 213 14.18 24.55 -7.85
N ASP A 214 15.24 23.88 -8.32
CA ASP A 214 15.28 23.25 -9.65
C ASP A 214 14.61 21.86 -9.71
N ILE A 215 14.17 21.32 -8.56
CA ILE A 215 13.49 20.04 -8.50
C ILE A 215 12.05 20.20 -9.00
N PHE A 216 11.74 19.48 -10.10
CA PHE A 216 10.40 19.41 -10.66
C PHE A 216 9.47 18.51 -9.84
N LEU A 217 9.96 17.30 -9.47
CA LEU A 217 9.14 16.26 -8.88
C LEU A 217 9.69 15.76 -7.55
N GLN A 218 8.87 15.77 -6.51
CA GLN A 218 9.13 15.08 -5.25
C GLN A 218 8.27 13.82 -5.18
N ILE A 219 8.89 12.66 -5.04
CA ILE A 219 8.20 11.37 -4.98
C ILE A 219 8.26 10.85 -3.55
N CYS A 220 7.14 10.42 -2.99
CA CYS A 220 7.09 9.88 -1.62
C CYS A 220 6.03 8.77 -1.49
N ASN A 221 5.99 8.12 -0.34
CA ASN A 221 4.85 7.27 0.03
C ASN A 221 3.75 8.07 0.75
N HIS A 222 2.57 7.48 0.88
CA HIS A 222 1.43 8.15 1.51
C HIS A 222 1.71 8.52 2.97
N ASN A 223 2.44 7.70 3.72
CA ASN A 223 2.81 8.02 5.10
C ASN A 223 3.68 9.28 5.19
N TYR A 224 4.63 9.45 4.27
CA TYR A 224 5.48 10.65 4.23
C TYR A 224 4.69 11.90 3.84
N LEU A 225 3.77 11.80 2.88
CA LEU A 225 2.85 12.88 2.50
C LEU A 225 2.00 13.31 3.71
N LEU A 226 1.42 12.35 4.42
CA LEU A 226 0.58 12.63 5.58
C LEU A 226 1.37 13.19 6.77
N ALA A 227 2.61 12.74 6.96
CA ALA A 227 3.52 13.33 7.94
C ALA A 227 3.85 14.79 7.61
N ASP A 228 4.09 15.13 6.33
CA ASP A 228 4.26 16.52 5.88
C ASP A 228 3.01 17.36 6.14
N ALA A 229 1.83 16.82 5.81
CA ALA A 229 0.56 17.49 6.05
C ALA A 229 0.34 17.79 7.55
N MET A 230 0.64 16.83 8.43
CA MET A 230 0.59 17.03 9.89
C MET A 230 1.60 18.07 10.37
N HIS A 231 2.84 18.06 9.85
CA HIS A 231 3.85 19.05 10.19
C HIS A 231 3.37 20.45 9.86
N ARG A 232 2.81 20.65 8.66
CA ARG A 232 2.28 21.95 8.21
C ARG A 232 1.08 22.40 9.03
N ALA A 233 0.14 21.50 9.31
CA ALA A 233 -1.04 21.81 10.11
C ALA A 233 -0.70 22.21 11.56
N ASN A 234 0.39 21.67 12.12
CA ASN A 234 0.86 22.00 13.47
C ASN A 234 1.93 23.11 13.50
N GLY A 235 2.22 23.79 12.39
CA GLY A 235 3.23 24.84 12.32
C GLY A 235 4.67 24.36 12.45
N TYR A 236 4.93 23.06 12.26
CA TYR A 236 6.29 22.52 12.24
C TYR A 236 6.94 22.73 10.88
N ARG A 237 8.28 22.64 10.83
CA ARG A 237 9.03 22.68 9.56
C ARG A 237 8.50 21.59 8.62
N PRO A 238 8.06 21.96 7.39
CA PRO A 238 7.57 20.99 6.41
C PRO A 238 8.63 19.95 6.06
N LEU A 239 8.20 18.71 5.75
CA LEU A 239 9.11 17.66 5.29
C LEU A 239 9.37 17.73 3.79
N LEU A 240 8.35 18.06 3.01
CA LEU A 240 8.45 18.33 1.57
C LEU A 240 8.78 19.83 1.34
N ALA A 241 9.46 20.14 0.25
CA ALA A 241 9.52 21.52 -0.25
C ALA A 241 8.10 21.97 -0.66
N ASP A 242 7.91 23.29 -0.81
CA ASP A 242 6.60 23.77 -1.27
C ASP A 242 6.28 23.26 -2.67
N TYR A 243 5.03 22.84 -2.86
CA TYR A 243 4.57 22.25 -4.10
C TYR A 243 3.30 22.91 -4.62
N ARG A 244 3.16 22.88 -5.96
CA ARG A 244 2.04 23.48 -6.69
C ARG A 244 0.86 22.54 -6.84
N ALA A 245 1.13 21.25 -7.01
CA ALA A 245 0.12 20.21 -7.24
C ALA A 245 0.51 18.90 -6.56
N LEU A 246 -0.50 18.08 -6.30
CA LEU A 246 -0.36 16.77 -5.69
C LEU A 246 -0.95 15.69 -6.59
N VAL A 247 -0.21 14.60 -6.80
CA VAL A 247 -0.73 13.34 -7.35
C VAL A 247 -0.69 12.29 -6.26
N VAL A 248 -1.84 11.66 -6.00
CA VAL A 248 -1.96 10.49 -5.13
C VAL A 248 -2.26 9.29 -6.01
N ASP A 249 -1.23 8.51 -6.30
CA ASP A 249 -1.36 7.28 -7.07
C ASP A 249 -1.64 6.10 -6.11
N GLU A 250 -2.43 5.13 -6.57
CA GLU A 250 -3.05 4.11 -5.72
C GLU A 250 -3.80 4.74 -4.52
N ALA A 251 -4.57 5.81 -4.82
CA ALA A 251 -5.25 6.63 -3.82
C ALA A 251 -6.24 5.85 -2.93
N HIS A 252 -6.64 4.67 -3.36
CA HIS A 252 -7.45 3.76 -2.54
C HIS A 252 -6.75 3.32 -1.24
N LYS A 253 -5.41 3.46 -1.17
CA LYS A 253 -4.61 3.14 0.03
C LYS A 253 -4.39 4.35 0.96
N LEU A 254 -4.77 5.54 0.54
CA LEU A 254 -4.61 6.75 1.35
C LEU A 254 -5.34 6.67 2.70
N PRO A 255 -6.59 6.15 2.81
CA PRO A 255 -7.27 6.00 4.10
C PRO A 255 -6.57 5.04 5.06
N GLU A 256 -5.99 3.94 4.54
CA GLU A 256 -5.21 2.99 5.36
C GLU A 256 -3.94 3.65 5.90
N ALA A 257 -3.20 4.34 5.03
CA ALA A 257 -2.02 5.10 5.44
C ALA A 257 -2.36 6.18 6.47
N ALA A 258 -3.51 6.85 6.33
CA ALA A 258 -4.00 7.83 7.29
C ALA A 258 -4.36 7.18 8.64
N SER A 259 -4.95 6.00 8.62
CA SER A 259 -5.23 5.24 9.85
C SER A 259 -3.96 4.89 10.63
N GLN A 260 -2.89 4.55 9.92
CA GLN A 260 -1.58 4.30 10.53
C GLN A 260 -0.92 5.59 11.04
N MET A 261 -0.99 6.67 10.28
CA MET A 261 -0.33 7.93 10.59
C MET A 261 -1.01 8.72 11.70
N TYR A 262 -2.34 8.77 11.71
CA TYR A 262 -3.13 9.46 12.74
C TYR A 262 -3.50 8.57 13.93
N GLY A 263 -3.11 7.30 13.87
CA GLY A 263 -3.19 6.34 14.96
C GLY A 263 -1.94 6.28 15.81
N ARG A 264 -1.92 5.35 16.75
CA ARG A 264 -0.72 5.00 17.52
C ARG A 264 -0.66 3.50 17.74
N SER A 265 0.54 2.96 17.72
CA SER A 265 0.78 1.56 18.04
C SER A 265 2.02 1.38 18.89
N ILE A 266 1.97 0.43 19.82
CA ILE A 266 3.11 0.03 20.65
C ILE A 266 3.14 -1.50 20.74
N GLY A 267 4.24 -2.09 20.30
CA GLY A 267 4.48 -3.52 20.36
C GLY A 267 5.78 -3.86 21.10
N ARG A 268 6.08 -5.16 21.15
CA ARG A 268 7.29 -5.67 21.80
C ARG A 268 8.58 -5.05 21.27
N GLU A 269 8.64 -4.84 19.97
CA GLU A 269 9.84 -4.27 19.33
C GLU A 269 10.10 -2.82 19.75
N ASP A 270 9.05 -2.02 19.96
CA ASP A 270 9.17 -0.65 20.46
C ASP A 270 9.73 -0.64 21.88
N VAL A 271 9.25 -1.54 22.72
CA VAL A 271 9.74 -1.69 24.11
C VAL A 271 11.18 -2.17 24.15
N GLN A 272 11.55 -3.10 23.26
CA GLN A 272 12.94 -3.58 23.12
C GLN A 272 13.88 -2.45 22.68
N GLU A 273 13.44 -1.59 21.76
CA GLU A 273 14.23 -0.43 21.33
C GLU A 273 14.46 0.53 22.50
N ILE A 274 13.40 0.89 23.22
CA ILE A 274 13.50 1.76 24.41
C ILE A 274 14.46 1.13 25.44
N ALA A 275 14.29 -0.14 25.77
CA ALA A 275 15.11 -0.84 26.75
C ALA A 275 16.59 -0.90 26.34
N TYR A 276 16.87 -1.14 25.07
CA TYR A 276 18.24 -1.14 24.54
C TYR A 276 18.92 0.22 24.75
N PHE A 277 18.26 1.30 24.39
CA PHE A 277 18.84 2.63 24.53
C PHE A 277 18.93 3.10 25.97
N LEU A 278 18.00 2.71 26.84
CA LEU A 278 18.15 2.92 28.28
C LEU A 278 19.41 2.22 28.80
N GLY A 279 19.72 1.01 28.31
CA GLY A 279 20.97 0.32 28.62
C GLY A 279 22.23 1.11 28.19
N ARG A 280 22.19 1.75 27.04
CA ARG A 280 23.30 2.60 26.54
C ARG A 280 23.51 3.87 27.40
N GLU A 281 22.45 4.38 27.99
CA GLU A 281 22.47 5.54 28.89
C GLU A 281 22.74 5.12 30.36
N HIS A 282 23.34 3.94 30.60
CA HIS A 282 23.59 3.38 31.93
C HIS A 282 22.34 3.18 32.81
N LYS A 283 21.18 3.05 32.17
CA LYS A 283 19.85 2.77 32.79
C LYS A 283 19.36 1.35 32.49
N GLY A 284 20.27 0.39 32.36
CA GLY A 284 19.94 -1.00 31.95
C GLY A 284 18.97 -1.71 32.89
N THR A 285 19.00 -1.41 34.18
CA THR A 285 18.03 -1.93 35.16
C THR A 285 16.60 -1.45 34.82
N ASP A 286 16.45 -0.21 34.39
CA ASP A 286 15.14 0.35 33.99
C ASP A 286 14.66 -0.27 32.70
N GLY A 287 15.53 -0.45 31.70
CA GLY A 287 15.23 -1.16 30.48
C GLY A 287 14.76 -2.61 30.73
N LYS A 288 15.45 -3.32 31.65
CA LYS A 288 15.06 -4.69 32.04
C LYS A 288 13.69 -4.72 32.71
N ARG A 289 13.43 -3.83 33.67
CA ARG A 289 12.14 -3.71 34.35
C ARG A 289 10.99 -3.36 33.39
N LEU A 290 11.27 -2.51 32.39
CA LEU A 290 10.30 -2.16 31.36
C LEU A 290 9.91 -3.39 30.53
N MET A 291 10.88 -4.17 30.08
CA MET A 291 10.67 -5.41 29.33
C MET A 291 9.92 -6.48 30.14
N GLU A 292 10.30 -6.69 31.40
CA GLU A 292 9.67 -7.63 32.32
C GLU A 292 8.20 -7.24 32.56
N GLY A 293 7.94 -5.95 32.85
CA GLY A 293 6.58 -5.43 33.04
C GLY A 293 5.70 -5.60 31.79
N PHE A 294 6.24 -5.30 30.62
CA PHE A 294 5.51 -5.47 29.36
C PHE A 294 5.23 -6.95 29.04
N SER A 295 6.20 -7.83 29.31
CA SER A 295 6.02 -9.28 29.13
C SER A 295 4.97 -9.86 30.10
N ALA A 296 4.95 -9.40 31.35
CA ALA A 296 3.94 -9.78 32.32
C ALA A 296 2.52 -9.31 31.90
N LEU A 297 2.40 -8.06 31.42
CA LEU A 297 1.15 -7.54 30.85
C LEU A 297 0.68 -8.40 29.67
N GLN A 298 1.57 -8.76 28.74
CA GLN A 298 1.20 -9.62 27.61
C GLN A 298 0.75 -11.01 28.05
N ALA A 299 1.39 -11.58 29.09
CA ALA A 299 0.98 -12.87 29.65
C ALA A 299 -0.42 -12.79 30.27
N GLU A 300 -0.72 -11.71 30.98
CA GLU A 300 -2.04 -11.51 31.58
C GLU A 300 -3.14 -11.31 30.54
N ILE A 301 -2.87 -10.53 29.50
CA ILE A 301 -3.79 -10.37 28.35
C ILE A 301 -4.13 -11.74 27.73
N ARG A 302 -3.14 -12.61 27.53
CA ARG A 302 -3.35 -13.94 26.96
C ARG A 302 -4.23 -14.85 27.83
N LYS A 303 -4.17 -14.74 29.14
CA LYS A 303 -5.04 -15.52 30.07
C LYS A 303 -6.50 -15.12 29.95
N HIS A 304 -6.77 -13.86 29.72
CA HIS A 304 -8.12 -13.30 29.63
C HIS A 304 -8.63 -13.10 28.20
N ARG A 305 -7.84 -13.52 27.20
CA ARG A 305 -8.17 -13.38 25.80
C ARG A 305 -9.44 -14.18 25.44
N LYS A 306 -10.34 -13.56 24.69
CA LYS A 306 -11.37 -14.24 23.90
C LYS A 306 -10.85 -14.47 22.48
N ASP A 307 -11.48 -15.37 21.75
CA ASP A 307 -11.13 -15.67 20.36
C ASP A 307 -11.09 -14.40 19.51
N GLY A 308 -10.00 -14.21 18.78
CA GLY A 308 -9.80 -13.12 17.84
C GLY A 308 -10.17 -13.54 16.42
N THR A 309 -10.26 -12.58 15.53
CA THR A 309 -10.48 -12.80 14.09
C THR A 309 -9.15 -12.66 13.34
N GLU A 310 -8.78 -13.71 12.59
CA GLU A 310 -7.59 -13.68 11.74
C GLU A 310 -7.90 -12.98 10.41
N ASP A 311 -7.09 -11.97 10.06
CA ASP A 311 -7.18 -11.27 8.77
C ASP A 311 -6.55 -12.06 7.62
N MET A 312 -6.69 -11.56 6.38
CA MET A 312 -6.08 -12.17 5.19
C MET A 312 -4.55 -12.16 5.24
N ALA A 313 -3.95 -11.34 6.11
CA ALA A 313 -2.51 -11.31 6.37
C ALA A 313 -2.10 -12.23 7.53
N GLY A 314 -3.02 -13.01 8.10
CA GLY A 314 -2.81 -13.92 9.22
C GLY A 314 -2.42 -13.20 10.51
N LYS A 315 -2.87 -11.97 10.70
CA LYS A 315 -2.82 -11.26 11.96
C LYS A 315 -4.18 -11.40 12.62
N GLU A 316 -4.18 -11.62 13.92
CA GLU A 316 -5.40 -11.68 14.69
C GLU A 316 -5.65 -10.37 15.41
N SER A 317 -6.87 -9.86 15.33
CA SER A 317 -7.29 -8.64 16.01
C SER A 317 -8.41 -8.94 17.01
N PHE A 318 -8.33 -8.37 18.22
CA PHE A 318 -9.32 -8.53 19.28
C PHE A 318 -9.33 -7.33 20.23
N TYR A 319 -10.45 -7.11 20.89
CA TYR A 319 -10.55 -6.05 21.90
C TYR A 319 -9.74 -6.36 23.14
N PHE A 320 -9.27 -5.31 23.81
CA PHE A 320 -8.55 -5.45 25.07
C PHE A 320 -9.45 -6.14 26.12
N PRO A 321 -9.00 -7.28 26.74
CA PRO A 321 -9.83 -7.99 27.68
C PRO A 321 -9.93 -7.25 29.02
N PRO A 322 -11.14 -6.99 29.55
CA PRO A 322 -11.31 -6.26 30.82
C PRO A 322 -10.56 -6.89 31.99
N GLY A 323 -10.43 -8.22 32.04
CA GLY A 323 -9.70 -8.96 33.09
C GLY A 323 -8.20 -8.59 33.19
N ALA A 324 -7.61 -8.03 32.13
CA ALA A 324 -6.22 -7.56 32.14
C ALA A 324 -6.09 -6.07 32.56
N GLY A 325 -7.18 -5.39 32.90
CA GLY A 325 -7.18 -3.96 33.22
C GLY A 325 -6.27 -3.58 34.39
N THR A 326 -6.24 -4.38 35.43
CA THR A 326 -5.37 -4.17 36.61
C THR A 326 -3.88 -4.26 36.22
N ALA A 327 -3.51 -5.23 35.38
CA ALA A 327 -2.12 -5.38 34.92
C ALA A 327 -1.70 -4.20 34.03
N LEU A 328 -2.60 -3.69 33.20
CA LEU A 328 -2.35 -2.50 32.39
C LEU A 328 -2.17 -1.24 33.26
N ALA A 329 -3.03 -1.04 34.27
CA ALA A 329 -2.91 0.06 35.22
C ALA A 329 -1.59 0.05 35.98
N GLN A 330 -1.17 -1.12 36.47
CA GLN A 330 0.13 -1.29 37.13
C GLN A 330 1.31 -1.00 36.19
N MET A 331 1.20 -1.42 34.93
CA MET A 331 2.23 -1.13 33.93
C MET A 331 2.32 0.35 33.64
N GLN A 332 1.17 1.06 33.50
CA GLN A 332 1.11 2.50 33.30
C GLN A 332 1.72 3.26 34.48
N GLU A 333 1.37 2.91 35.72
CA GLU A 333 1.89 3.54 36.93
C GLU A 333 3.42 3.39 37.02
N ARG A 334 3.94 2.17 36.79
CA ARG A 334 5.39 1.93 36.74
C ARG A 334 6.08 2.78 35.69
N LEU A 335 5.48 2.92 34.51
CA LEU A 335 6.01 3.72 33.42
C LEU A 335 6.00 5.22 33.78
N GLN A 336 4.94 5.73 34.39
CA GLN A 336 4.86 7.12 34.89
C GLN A 336 5.95 7.42 35.92
N LEU A 337 6.17 6.54 36.88
CA LEU A 337 7.24 6.68 37.88
C LEU A 337 8.61 6.68 37.22
N MET A 338 8.82 5.81 36.22
CA MET A 338 10.07 5.74 35.47
C MET A 338 10.31 7.02 34.65
N ILE A 339 9.29 7.54 33.95
CA ILE A 339 9.34 8.79 33.20
C ILE A 339 9.73 9.94 34.12
N LYS A 340 9.06 10.10 35.25
CA LYS A 340 9.36 11.16 36.24
C LYS A 340 10.82 11.10 36.73
N ARG A 341 11.32 9.90 37.05
CA ARG A 341 12.68 9.70 37.55
C ARG A 341 13.74 9.96 36.49
N LEU A 342 13.47 9.60 35.24
CA LEU A 342 14.43 9.70 34.12
C LEU A 342 14.36 11.04 33.39
N ALA A 343 13.44 11.91 33.73
CA ALA A 343 13.32 13.24 33.15
C ALA A 343 14.64 14.03 33.26
N GLY A 344 15.12 14.56 32.13
CA GLY A 344 16.40 15.26 32.05
C GLY A 344 17.66 14.38 32.10
N ASN A 345 17.55 13.08 32.41
CA ASN A 345 18.66 12.15 32.56
C ASN A 345 18.81 11.14 31.41
N ILE A 346 18.00 11.26 30.38
CA ILE A 346 18.03 10.42 29.18
C ILE A 346 17.78 11.31 27.93
N PRO A 347 18.23 10.87 26.74
CA PRO A 347 17.98 11.59 25.52
C PRO A 347 16.49 11.84 25.28
N TYR A 348 16.14 13.04 24.80
CA TYR A 348 14.77 13.51 24.58
C TYR A 348 13.92 12.54 23.75
N TRP A 349 14.49 11.90 22.75
CA TRP A 349 13.76 10.99 21.89
C TRP A 349 13.34 9.67 22.59
N ILE A 350 14.15 9.17 23.55
CA ILE A 350 13.79 8.02 24.41
C ILE A 350 12.64 8.44 25.33
N PHE A 351 12.81 9.60 25.96
CA PHE A 351 11.81 10.17 26.85
C PHE A 351 10.45 10.28 26.15
N ARG A 352 10.42 10.88 24.94
CA ARG A 352 9.19 11.03 24.15
C ARG A 352 8.56 9.67 23.76
N ARG A 353 9.35 8.65 23.46
CA ARG A 353 8.82 7.30 23.17
C ARG A 353 8.17 6.68 24.40
N MET A 354 8.71 6.90 25.57
CA MET A 354 8.12 6.45 26.84
C MET A 354 6.81 7.19 27.13
N GLU A 355 6.76 8.49 26.88
CA GLU A 355 5.53 9.28 27.01
C GLU A 355 4.43 8.80 26.03
N GLU A 356 4.78 8.56 24.75
CA GLU A 356 3.84 8.00 23.77
C GLU A 356 3.25 6.65 24.21
N MET A 357 4.05 5.81 24.84
CA MET A 357 3.63 4.52 25.38
C MET A 357 2.66 4.71 26.56
N GLU A 358 3.00 5.62 27.47
CA GLU A 358 2.17 5.94 28.64
C GLU A 358 0.81 6.49 28.24
N GLU A 359 0.80 7.46 27.32
CA GLU A 359 -0.43 8.05 26.79
C GLU A 359 -1.34 6.97 26.15
N LEU A 360 -0.76 6.07 25.35
CA LEU A 360 -1.51 4.98 24.71
C LEU A 360 -2.17 4.06 25.76
N PHE A 361 -1.45 3.68 26.80
CA PHE A 361 -2.00 2.86 27.88
C PHE A 361 -3.12 3.60 28.64
N GLY A 362 -2.97 4.91 28.83
CA GLY A 362 -4.00 5.77 29.37
C GLY A 362 -5.29 5.79 28.54
N TRP A 363 -5.17 5.77 27.19
CA TRP A 363 -6.35 5.68 26.33
C TRP A 363 -7.08 4.34 26.48
N PHE A 364 -6.36 3.24 26.60
CA PHE A 364 -6.95 1.91 26.84
C PHE A 364 -7.67 1.85 28.20
N LEU A 365 -7.07 2.36 29.26
CA LEU A 365 -7.67 2.35 30.59
C LEU A 365 -8.92 3.22 30.69
N LYS A 366 -8.92 4.37 30.01
CA LYS A 366 -10.07 5.31 29.97
C LYS A 366 -11.11 4.92 28.92
N ASN A 367 -10.81 3.91 28.08
CA ASN A 367 -11.62 3.56 26.91
C ASN A 367 -11.96 4.79 26.07
N ASP A 368 -10.93 5.54 25.66
CA ASP A 368 -11.07 6.82 24.97
C ASP A 368 -11.83 6.66 23.64
N LYS A 369 -13.03 7.23 23.59
CA LYS A 369 -13.97 7.09 22.45
C LYS A 369 -13.53 7.77 21.17
N ARG A 370 -12.50 8.61 21.18
CA ARG A 370 -11.89 9.19 19.97
C ARG A 370 -11.19 8.15 19.12
N TYR A 371 -10.81 7.02 19.74
CA TYR A 371 -10.06 5.94 19.09
C TYR A 371 -10.83 4.62 19.08
N ILE A 372 -10.54 3.80 18.11
CA ILE A 372 -10.84 2.37 18.10
C ILE A 372 -9.61 1.69 18.72
N LEU A 373 -9.81 1.14 19.92
CA LEU A 373 -8.74 0.56 20.74
C LEU A 373 -8.81 -0.97 20.66
N PHE A 374 -7.76 -1.60 20.17
CA PHE A 374 -7.71 -3.05 20.05
C PHE A 374 -6.27 -3.57 20.12
N LEU A 375 -6.15 -4.87 20.25
CA LEU A 375 -4.88 -5.58 20.22
C LEU A 375 -4.76 -6.34 18.89
N GLN A 376 -3.55 -6.34 18.35
CA GLN A 376 -3.20 -7.15 17.19
C GLN A 376 -2.11 -8.13 17.57
N GLN A 377 -2.28 -9.39 17.22
CA GLN A 377 -1.30 -10.45 17.44
C GLN A 377 -0.72 -10.91 16.11
N ASP A 378 0.60 -10.99 16.03
CA ASP A 378 1.28 -11.54 14.87
C ASP A 378 1.38 -13.07 14.92
N SER A 379 1.89 -13.69 13.85
CA SER A 379 2.09 -15.15 13.75
C SER A 379 3.09 -15.72 14.78
N ARG A 380 3.88 -14.88 15.43
CA ARG A 380 4.81 -15.25 16.50
C ARG A 380 4.19 -15.09 17.89
N GLY A 381 2.93 -14.68 17.94
CA GLY A 381 2.21 -14.44 19.18
C GLY A 381 2.55 -13.11 19.87
N HIS A 382 3.26 -12.20 19.24
CA HIS A 382 3.55 -10.89 19.80
C HIS A 382 2.34 -9.98 19.72
N LEU A 383 2.00 -9.33 20.83
CA LEU A 383 0.88 -8.41 20.92
C LEU A 383 1.35 -6.97 20.67
N THR A 384 0.54 -6.25 19.88
CA THR A 384 0.68 -4.82 19.64
C THR A 384 -0.61 -4.12 20.06
N PHE A 385 -0.50 -3.09 20.89
CA PHE A 385 -1.58 -2.18 21.23
C PHE A 385 -1.82 -1.23 20.06
N MET A 386 -3.05 -1.13 19.60
CA MET A 386 -3.47 -0.33 18.46
C MET A 386 -4.52 0.69 18.87
N ALA A 387 -4.31 1.93 18.53
CA ALA A 387 -5.31 3.00 18.62
C ALA A 387 -5.47 3.64 17.23
N VAL A 388 -6.63 3.47 16.62
CA VAL A 388 -6.96 4.05 15.31
C VAL A 388 -7.97 5.17 15.51
N ASN A 389 -7.73 6.33 14.94
CA ASN A 389 -8.63 7.46 15.05
C ASN A 389 -9.97 7.16 14.33
N ARG A 390 -11.11 7.47 14.95
CA ARG A 390 -12.45 7.25 14.36
C ARG A 390 -12.78 8.23 13.24
N GLU A 391 -12.15 9.40 13.23
CA GLU A 391 -12.49 10.52 12.34
C GLU A 391 -11.42 10.78 11.27
N ILE A 392 -10.80 9.71 10.73
CA ILE A 392 -9.77 9.81 9.69
C ILE A 392 -10.16 10.76 8.55
N PRO A 393 -11.38 10.69 7.96
CA PRO A 393 -11.78 11.61 6.89
C PRO A 393 -11.71 13.09 7.30
N LYS A 394 -12.10 13.44 8.51
CA LYS A 394 -12.03 14.83 9.02
C LYS A 394 -10.57 15.30 9.20
N TYR A 395 -9.68 14.39 9.62
CA TYR A 395 -8.26 14.71 9.72
C TYR A 395 -7.63 14.93 8.34
N LEU A 396 -7.98 14.12 7.35
CA LEU A 396 -7.53 14.32 5.97
C LEU A 396 -8.02 15.65 5.41
N ASP A 397 -9.30 15.99 5.60
CA ASP A 397 -9.86 17.28 5.23
C ASP A 397 -9.08 18.43 5.88
N ALA A 398 -8.95 18.42 7.20
CA ALA A 398 -8.30 19.49 7.96
C ALA A 398 -6.80 19.65 7.70
N THR A 399 -6.07 18.56 7.41
CA THR A 399 -4.61 18.61 7.29
C THR A 399 -4.10 18.62 5.86
N LEU A 400 -4.75 17.88 4.95
CA LEU A 400 -4.29 17.73 3.58
C LEU A 400 -5.04 18.65 2.62
N TRP A 401 -6.39 18.62 2.63
CA TRP A 401 -7.20 19.33 1.62
C TRP A 401 -7.45 20.80 1.95
N SER A 402 -7.47 21.18 3.20
CA SER A 402 -7.65 22.59 3.63
C SER A 402 -6.66 23.58 3.03
N ARG A 403 -5.58 23.12 2.42
CA ARG A 403 -4.58 23.95 1.75
C ARG A 403 -4.99 24.44 0.37
N GLY A 404 -6.04 23.88 -0.25
CA GLY A 404 -6.61 24.35 -1.50
C GLY A 404 -5.70 24.26 -2.73
N PHE A 405 -4.82 23.25 -2.82
CA PHE A 405 -4.03 22.97 -4.03
C PHE A 405 -4.73 21.97 -4.95
N PRO A 406 -4.49 22.02 -6.27
CA PRO A 406 -5.05 21.04 -7.18
C PRO A 406 -4.45 19.66 -6.94
N ALA A 407 -5.28 18.62 -7.06
CA ALA A 407 -4.83 17.26 -6.84
C ALA A 407 -5.44 16.25 -7.83
N ILE A 408 -4.64 15.24 -8.17
CA ILE A 408 -5.07 14.06 -8.91
C ILE A 408 -5.03 12.87 -7.97
N LEU A 409 -6.18 12.26 -7.71
CA LEU A 409 -6.27 10.98 -7.02
C LEU A 409 -6.56 9.90 -8.06
N THR A 410 -5.66 8.97 -8.26
CA THR A 410 -5.81 7.94 -9.29
C THR A 410 -5.61 6.53 -8.75
N SER A 411 -6.40 5.59 -9.24
CA SER A 411 -6.27 4.15 -9.00
C SER A 411 -7.18 3.39 -9.97
N GLY A 412 -7.00 2.09 -10.12
CA GLY A 412 -7.93 1.21 -10.85
C GLY A 412 -9.17 0.81 -10.07
N THR A 413 -9.37 1.34 -8.86
CA THR A 413 -10.43 0.87 -7.93
C THR A 413 -10.99 1.97 -7.04
N LEU A 414 -11.14 3.18 -7.55
CA LEU A 414 -11.75 4.31 -6.83
C LEU A 414 -13.28 4.29 -6.92
N LYS A 415 -13.81 3.91 -8.07
CA LYS A 415 -15.25 3.74 -8.28
C LYS A 415 -15.69 2.41 -7.67
N ALA A 416 -16.74 2.41 -6.85
CA ALA A 416 -17.38 1.20 -6.33
C ALA A 416 -18.90 1.41 -6.24
N GLY A 417 -19.69 0.42 -6.67
CA GLY A 417 -21.14 0.54 -6.68
C GLY A 417 -21.61 1.82 -7.39
N ASN A 418 -22.30 2.68 -6.65
CA ASN A 418 -22.91 3.92 -7.16
C ASN A 418 -21.93 5.06 -7.49
N GLY A 419 -20.65 4.80 -7.71
CA GLY A 419 -19.70 5.84 -8.14
C GLY A 419 -18.59 6.12 -7.13
N PHE A 420 -18.22 7.39 -6.96
CA PHE A 420 -17.08 7.81 -6.12
C PHE A 420 -17.45 8.24 -4.71
N ALA A 421 -18.72 8.18 -4.31
CA ALA A 421 -19.19 8.67 -3.02
C ALA A 421 -18.40 8.07 -1.84
N ARG A 422 -18.16 6.75 -1.87
CA ARG A 422 -17.36 6.05 -0.85
C ARG A 422 -15.92 6.56 -0.81
N THR A 423 -15.29 6.72 -1.96
CA THR A 423 -13.92 7.25 -2.06
C THR A 423 -13.85 8.67 -1.53
N ARG A 424 -14.79 9.55 -1.89
CA ARG A 424 -14.87 10.92 -1.38
C ARG A 424 -14.99 10.94 0.14
N GLN A 425 -15.88 10.11 0.70
CA GLN A 425 -16.06 9.98 2.13
C GLN A 425 -14.75 9.54 2.81
N MET A 426 -14.13 8.46 2.35
CA MET A 426 -12.95 7.89 2.98
C MET A 426 -11.69 8.74 2.86
N THR A 427 -11.59 9.53 1.80
CA THR A 427 -10.44 10.43 1.55
C THR A 427 -10.64 11.84 2.13
N GLY A 428 -11.78 12.12 2.80
CA GLY A 428 -12.07 13.44 3.38
C GLY A 428 -12.53 14.48 2.38
N LEU A 429 -12.98 14.07 1.18
CA LEU A 429 -13.43 14.95 0.09
C LEU A 429 -14.96 15.06 0.00
N GLU A 430 -15.69 14.57 0.98
CA GLU A 430 -17.16 14.54 0.95
C GLU A 430 -17.79 15.94 0.83
N LYS A 431 -17.18 16.92 1.49
CA LYS A 431 -17.66 18.31 1.52
C LYS A 431 -17.07 19.20 0.41
N GLU A 432 -16.04 18.74 -0.27
CA GLU A 432 -15.38 19.48 -1.31
C GLU A 432 -16.27 19.58 -2.57
N THR A 433 -16.55 20.81 -3.01
CA THR A 433 -17.46 21.09 -4.15
C THR A 433 -16.75 21.05 -5.50
N GLY A 434 -15.44 21.31 -5.53
CA GLY A 434 -14.61 21.33 -6.75
C GLY A 434 -13.96 19.98 -7.09
N VAL A 435 -14.64 18.85 -6.82
CA VAL A 435 -14.12 17.52 -7.13
C VAL A 435 -14.71 17.00 -8.43
N ARG A 436 -13.84 16.75 -9.40
CA ARG A 436 -14.18 16.08 -10.67
C ARG A 436 -14.08 14.57 -10.52
N GLU A 437 -14.88 13.85 -11.29
CA GLU A 437 -14.88 12.40 -11.33
C GLU A 437 -14.68 11.93 -12.78
N CYS A 438 -13.68 11.10 -13.00
CA CYS A 438 -13.33 10.55 -14.30
C CYS A 438 -13.17 9.03 -14.22
N VAL A 439 -13.74 8.33 -15.20
CA VAL A 439 -13.54 6.88 -15.38
C VAL A 439 -12.87 6.67 -16.72
N ALA A 440 -11.74 5.99 -16.74
CA ALA A 440 -11.03 5.61 -17.94
C ALA A 440 -10.96 4.08 -18.02
N GLU A 441 -11.56 3.49 -19.05
CA GLU A 441 -11.65 2.04 -19.19
C GLU A 441 -10.32 1.44 -19.65
N SER A 442 -10.09 0.19 -19.26
CA SER A 442 -8.91 -0.57 -19.71
C SER A 442 -8.93 -0.73 -21.24
N PRO A 443 -7.78 -0.62 -21.93
CA PRO A 443 -7.69 -0.82 -23.38
C PRO A 443 -7.88 -2.29 -23.79
N PHE A 444 -7.95 -3.20 -22.84
CA PHE A 444 -7.98 -4.64 -23.12
C PHE A 444 -9.35 -5.14 -23.56
N CYS A 445 -9.38 -5.97 -24.61
CA CYS A 445 -10.62 -6.58 -25.09
C CYS A 445 -11.01 -7.82 -24.25
N TYR A 446 -11.55 -7.58 -23.05
CA TYR A 446 -11.96 -8.68 -22.14
C TYR A 446 -13.00 -9.63 -22.72
N LYS A 447 -13.87 -9.15 -23.63
CA LYS A 447 -14.87 -10.02 -24.31
C LYS A 447 -14.23 -11.12 -25.14
N GLU A 448 -13.06 -10.86 -25.71
CA GLU A 448 -12.36 -11.82 -26.56
C GLU A 448 -11.30 -12.61 -25.80
N ASN A 449 -10.60 -11.91 -24.88
CA ASN A 449 -9.40 -12.40 -24.25
C ASN A 449 -9.63 -12.99 -22.86
N CYS A 450 -10.86 -12.89 -22.31
CA CYS A 450 -11.14 -13.38 -20.96
C CYS A 450 -12.41 -14.28 -20.94
N LEU A 451 -12.29 -15.43 -20.32
CA LEU A 451 -13.41 -16.33 -20.00
C LEU A 451 -13.64 -16.29 -18.49
N LEU A 452 -14.84 -15.87 -18.06
CA LEU A 452 -15.24 -15.94 -16.66
C LEU A 452 -15.99 -17.25 -16.39
N TYR A 453 -15.34 -18.17 -15.68
CA TYR A 453 -15.89 -19.46 -15.31
C TYR A 453 -16.48 -19.42 -13.90
N ILE A 454 -17.76 -19.72 -13.78
CA ILE A 454 -18.46 -19.89 -12.49
C ILE A 454 -19.21 -21.23 -12.57
N PRO A 455 -18.78 -22.28 -11.86
CA PRO A 455 -19.41 -23.60 -11.91
C PRO A 455 -20.90 -23.55 -11.58
N GLU A 456 -21.73 -24.26 -12.33
CA GLU A 456 -23.18 -24.29 -12.12
C GLU A 456 -23.55 -24.83 -10.74
N HIS A 457 -22.85 -25.87 -10.28
CA HIS A 457 -23.16 -26.61 -9.05
C HIS A 457 -22.13 -26.35 -7.94
N LEU A 458 -22.16 -25.15 -7.36
CA LEU A 458 -21.41 -24.84 -6.17
C LEU A 458 -22.28 -25.02 -4.92
N ARG A 459 -21.86 -25.89 -4.00
CA ARG A 459 -22.56 -26.11 -2.74
C ARG A 459 -21.96 -25.32 -1.59
N PRO A 460 -22.79 -24.79 -0.67
CA PRO A 460 -22.26 -24.18 0.55
C PRO A 460 -21.59 -25.24 1.42
N MET A 461 -20.38 -24.95 1.88
CA MET A 461 -19.60 -25.81 2.76
C MET A 461 -19.35 -25.12 4.10
N LYS A 462 -19.18 -25.92 5.16
CA LYS A 462 -18.80 -25.38 6.47
C LYS A 462 -17.38 -24.86 6.44
N LYS A 463 -17.20 -23.56 6.72
CA LYS A 463 -15.88 -22.89 6.73
C LYS A 463 -14.88 -23.66 7.61
N GLY A 464 -13.72 -23.95 7.05
CA GLY A 464 -12.61 -24.64 7.74
C GLY A 464 -12.81 -26.15 7.89
N SER A 465 -13.84 -26.74 7.27
CA SER A 465 -14.01 -28.21 7.28
C SER A 465 -13.03 -28.88 6.32
N ARG A 466 -12.74 -30.15 6.58
CA ARG A 466 -11.95 -30.99 5.67
C ARG A 466 -12.66 -31.19 4.32
N GLU A 467 -13.97 -31.36 4.34
CA GLU A 467 -14.79 -31.47 3.13
C GLU A 467 -14.67 -30.24 2.23
N GLU A 468 -14.60 -29.03 2.81
CA GLU A 468 -14.38 -27.79 2.05
C GLU A 468 -13.03 -27.83 1.32
N ALA A 469 -11.95 -28.22 2.00
CA ALA A 469 -10.63 -28.32 1.39
C ALA A 469 -10.57 -29.40 0.30
N GLU A 470 -11.19 -30.55 0.51
CA GLU A 470 -11.26 -31.66 -0.45
C GLU A 470 -12.05 -31.28 -1.72
N GLN A 471 -13.22 -30.65 -1.57
CA GLN A 471 -14.00 -30.16 -2.71
C GLN A 471 -13.24 -29.11 -3.53
N LEU A 472 -12.65 -28.15 -2.87
CA LEU A 472 -11.86 -27.11 -3.54
C LEU A 472 -10.62 -27.70 -4.22
N ALA A 473 -9.96 -28.66 -3.59
CA ALA A 473 -8.84 -29.37 -4.21
C ALA A 473 -9.24 -30.06 -5.50
N GLY A 474 -10.38 -30.78 -5.52
CA GLY A 474 -10.90 -31.39 -6.74
C GLY A 474 -11.17 -30.37 -7.85
N GLN A 475 -11.87 -29.27 -7.53
CA GLN A 475 -12.20 -28.24 -8.52
C GLN A 475 -10.94 -27.54 -9.05
N ILE A 476 -9.97 -27.24 -8.17
CA ILE A 476 -8.70 -26.62 -8.58
C ILE A 476 -7.89 -27.57 -9.45
N ARG A 477 -7.81 -28.86 -9.11
CA ARG A 477 -7.15 -29.88 -9.94
C ARG A 477 -7.76 -29.93 -11.35
N ASP A 478 -9.06 -30.00 -11.45
CA ASP A 478 -9.75 -30.11 -12.74
C ASP A 478 -9.51 -28.86 -13.60
N LEU A 479 -9.55 -27.65 -12.99
CA LEU A 479 -9.22 -26.40 -13.68
C LEU A 479 -7.75 -26.34 -14.11
N VAL A 480 -6.82 -26.68 -13.23
CA VAL A 480 -5.38 -26.66 -13.53
C VAL A 480 -5.06 -27.64 -14.67
N CYS A 481 -5.67 -28.82 -14.67
CA CYS A 481 -5.51 -29.79 -15.78
C CYS A 481 -6.10 -29.26 -17.09
N SER A 482 -7.28 -28.63 -17.05
CA SER A 482 -7.94 -28.06 -18.24
C SER A 482 -7.21 -26.82 -18.80
N THR A 483 -6.39 -26.16 -17.99
CA THR A 483 -5.60 -24.99 -18.39
C THR A 483 -4.09 -25.29 -18.52
N TYR A 484 -3.71 -26.55 -18.43
CA TYR A 484 -2.32 -27.03 -18.61
C TYR A 484 -1.30 -26.36 -17.67
N GLY A 485 -1.67 -26.15 -16.42
CA GLY A 485 -0.87 -25.36 -15.48
C GLY A 485 -1.12 -23.86 -15.66
N HIS A 486 -0.05 -23.06 -15.75
CA HIS A 486 -0.09 -21.59 -15.95
C HIS A 486 -1.09 -20.87 -15.03
N THR A 487 -1.19 -21.33 -13.77
CA THR A 487 -2.30 -20.96 -12.90
C THR A 487 -1.85 -20.17 -11.67
N LEU A 488 -2.56 -19.09 -11.37
CA LEU A 488 -2.52 -18.40 -10.09
C LEU A 488 -3.79 -18.72 -9.29
N VAL A 489 -3.64 -19.28 -8.09
CA VAL A 489 -4.76 -19.58 -7.18
C VAL A 489 -4.73 -18.59 -6.02
N LEU A 490 -5.75 -17.72 -5.92
CA LEU A 490 -5.90 -16.72 -4.88
C LEU A 490 -6.82 -17.19 -3.76
N PHE A 491 -6.24 -17.30 -2.56
CA PHE A 491 -6.94 -17.67 -1.33
C PHE A 491 -7.21 -16.44 -0.45
N THR A 492 -8.24 -16.55 0.37
CA THR A 492 -8.56 -15.57 1.42
C THR A 492 -8.03 -15.99 2.80
N SER A 493 -7.39 -17.16 2.92
CA SER A 493 -6.83 -17.70 4.16
C SER A 493 -5.59 -18.53 3.88
N TYR A 494 -4.53 -18.30 4.63
CA TYR A 494 -3.31 -19.11 4.57
C TYR A 494 -3.53 -20.56 5.02
N THR A 495 -4.38 -20.75 6.03
CA THR A 495 -4.73 -22.09 6.53
C THR A 495 -5.42 -22.93 5.45
N LEU A 496 -6.43 -22.37 4.78
CA LEU A 496 -7.11 -23.07 3.68
C LEU A 496 -6.16 -23.33 2.51
N MET A 497 -5.30 -22.35 2.17
CA MET A 497 -4.28 -22.52 1.13
C MET A 497 -3.35 -23.70 1.44
N GLY A 498 -2.85 -23.79 2.68
CA GLY A 498 -1.98 -24.90 3.11
C GLY A 498 -2.65 -26.26 3.02
N ASN A 499 -3.89 -26.36 3.49
CA ASN A 499 -4.66 -27.61 3.46
C ASN A 499 -4.93 -28.08 2.02
N VAL A 500 -5.35 -27.16 1.13
CA VAL A 500 -5.60 -27.48 -0.28
C VAL A 500 -4.32 -27.85 -1.02
N HIS A 501 -3.23 -27.11 -0.79
CA HIS A 501 -1.93 -27.41 -1.37
C HIS A 501 -1.43 -28.81 -0.98
N GLN A 502 -1.59 -29.21 0.29
CA GLN A 502 -1.21 -30.53 0.77
C GLN A 502 -2.01 -31.65 0.09
N LEU A 503 -3.32 -31.43 -0.11
CA LEU A 503 -4.19 -32.40 -0.79
C LEU A 503 -3.83 -32.58 -2.27
N LEU A 504 -3.33 -31.53 -2.92
CA LEU A 504 -3.05 -31.52 -4.37
C LEU A 504 -1.63 -31.98 -4.72
N ARG A 505 -0.75 -32.12 -3.75
CA ARG A 505 0.69 -32.33 -3.94
C ARG A 505 1.03 -33.46 -4.92
N ASP A 506 0.28 -34.55 -4.88
CA ASP A 506 0.50 -35.74 -5.72
C ASP A 506 -0.62 -35.96 -6.78
N GLN A 507 -1.49 -34.96 -6.97
CA GLN A 507 -2.64 -35.03 -7.86
C GLN A 507 -2.52 -34.13 -9.10
N ILE A 508 -1.60 -33.19 -9.10
CA ILE A 508 -1.37 -32.23 -10.20
C ILE A 508 -0.04 -32.56 -10.87
N PRO A 509 -0.01 -32.75 -12.22
CA PRO A 509 1.22 -33.08 -12.95
C PRO A 509 2.16 -31.89 -13.16
N PHE A 510 1.77 -30.68 -12.72
CA PHE A 510 2.52 -29.44 -12.92
C PHE A 510 3.25 -29.02 -11.64
N PRO A 511 4.40 -28.31 -11.77
CA PRO A 511 5.11 -27.78 -10.61
C PRO A 511 4.23 -26.84 -9.76
N MET A 512 4.18 -27.05 -8.45
CA MET A 512 3.42 -26.21 -7.53
C MET A 512 4.37 -25.37 -6.67
N VAL A 513 4.06 -24.09 -6.55
CA VAL A 513 4.76 -23.13 -5.69
C VAL A 513 3.75 -22.54 -4.72
N GLN A 514 4.05 -22.60 -3.44
CA GLN A 514 3.24 -21.98 -2.40
C GLN A 514 3.98 -20.76 -1.86
N VAL A 515 3.32 -19.61 -1.85
CA VAL A 515 3.93 -18.38 -1.38
C VAL A 515 3.33 -17.94 -0.05
N TRP A 516 4.21 -17.87 0.94
CA TRP A 516 3.95 -17.30 2.24
C TRP A 516 4.41 -15.84 2.29
N ARG A 517 4.13 -15.13 3.36
CA ARG A 517 4.54 -13.72 3.55
C ARG A 517 6.03 -13.52 3.22
N ASN A 518 6.34 -12.47 2.46
CA ASN A 518 7.70 -12.03 2.10
C ASN A 518 8.56 -13.00 1.26
N SER A 519 7.97 -13.88 0.54
CA SER A 519 8.66 -14.88 -0.28
C SER A 519 9.03 -14.36 -1.67
N GLN A 520 9.95 -13.43 -1.77
CA GLN A 520 10.44 -12.97 -3.07
C GLN A 520 11.18 -14.08 -3.85
N GLU A 521 11.83 -15.00 -3.13
CA GLU A 521 12.53 -16.13 -3.73
C GLU A 521 11.59 -17.07 -4.43
N GLU A 522 10.44 -17.42 -3.82
CA GLU A 522 9.44 -18.30 -4.42
C GLU A 522 8.76 -17.64 -5.63
N ILE A 523 8.53 -16.32 -5.60
CA ILE A 523 8.04 -15.59 -6.77
C ILE A 523 9.06 -15.65 -7.91
N ALA A 524 10.34 -15.40 -7.61
CA ALA A 524 11.41 -15.47 -8.59
C ALA A 524 11.58 -16.88 -9.14
N ARG A 525 11.38 -17.91 -8.32
CA ARG A 525 11.36 -19.30 -8.71
C ARG A 525 10.18 -19.59 -9.64
N PHE A 526 8.96 -19.18 -9.28
CA PHE A 526 7.76 -19.35 -10.12
C PHE A 526 7.96 -18.72 -11.50
N LYS A 527 8.51 -17.50 -11.57
CA LYS A 527 8.75 -16.79 -12.83
C LYS A 527 9.73 -17.49 -13.77
N LYS A 528 10.50 -18.45 -13.27
CA LYS A 528 11.46 -19.27 -14.07
C LYS A 528 10.90 -20.63 -14.45
N MET A 529 9.72 -20.98 -13.96
CA MET A 529 9.08 -22.28 -14.23
C MET A 529 8.10 -22.14 -15.39
N GLU A 530 8.03 -23.18 -16.20
CA GLU A 530 7.00 -23.35 -17.23
C GLU A 530 5.85 -24.16 -16.63
N ASN A 531 4.61 -23.89 -17.05
CA ASN A 531 3.39 -24.62 -16.67
C ASN A 531 3.14 -24.71 -15.13
N ALA A 532 3.73 -23.83 -14.34
CA ALA A 532 3.64 -23.90 -12.90
C ALA A 532 2.32 -23.36 -12.34
N VAL A 533 1.98 -23.83 -11.14
CA VAL A 533 0.80 -23.39 -10.35
C VAL A 533 1.26 -22.65 -9.11
N LEU A 534 0.84 -21.39 -8.96
CA LEU A 534 1.16 -20.54 -7.83
C LEU A 534 -0.01 -20.46 -6.86
N PHE A 535 0.19 -20.90 -5.62
CA PHE A 535 -0.76 -20.75 -4.53
C PHE A 535 -0.40 -19.53 -3.69
N ALA A 536 -1.31 -18.57 -3.60
CA ALA A 536 -1.04 -17.29 -2.94
C ALA A 536 -2.23 -16.80 -2.11
N ALA A 537 -1.95 -16.02 -1.05
CA ALA A 537 -2.94 -15.38 -0.19
C ALA A 537 -2.47 -14.00 0.27
N GLY A 538 -3.32 -13.23 0.92
CA GLY A 538 -2.98 -11.96 1.55
C GLY A 538 -2.57 -10.87 0.55
N SER A 539 -1.32 -10.39 0.63
CA SER A 539 -0.80 -9.30 -0.21
C SER A 539 -0.72 -9.63 -1.70
N PHE A 540 -0.87 -10.89 -2.08
CA PHE A 540 -0.88 -11.31 -3.49
C PHE A 540 -2.12 -10.90 -4.27
N TRP A 541 -3.18 -10.52 -3.60
CA TRP A 541 -4.31 -9.86 -4.24
C TRP A 541 -3.90 -8.54 -4.90
N GLU A 542 -2.77 -7.96 -4.46
CA GLU A 542 -2.20 -6.69 -4.95
C GLU A 542 -0.68 -6.82 -5.18
N GLY A 543 -0.12 -6.00 -6.07
CA GLY A 543 1.32 -5.67 -6.07
C GLY A 543 2.28 -6.63 -6.79
N VAL A 544 1.85 -7.79 -7.32
CA VAL A 544 2.72 -8.69 -8.11
C VAL A 544 2.27 -8.74 -9.56
N ASP A 545 3.22 -8.73 -10.50
CA ASP A 545 2.96 -8.77 -11.94
C ASP A 545 3.51 -10.04 -12.58
N PHE A 546 2.68 -10.66 -13.44
CA PHE A 546 3.00 -11.88 -14.17
C PHE A 546 2.69 -11.66 -15.65
N PRO A 547 3.68 -11.26 -16.47
CA PRO A 547 3.45 -10.96 -17.87
C PRO A 547 3.26 -12.22 -18.72
N GLY A 548 2.46 -12.11 -19.77
CA GLY A 548 2.28 -13.16 -20.76
C GLY A 548 1.59 -14.41 -20.20
N ASP A 549 1.95 -15.54 -20.74
CA ASP A 549 1.34 -16.84 -20.44
C ASP A 549 1.68 -17.44 -19.07
N MET A 550 2.45 -16.73 -18.21
CA MET A 550 2.72 -17.22 -16.85
C MET A 550 1.43 -17.42 -16.05
N VAL A 551 0.41 -16.61 -16.30
CA VAL A 551 -0.90 -16.71 -15.65
C VAL A 551 -1.99 -16.63 -16.73
N SER A 552 -2.28 -17.75 -17.38
CA SER A 552 -3.41 -17.90 -18.29
C SER A 552 -4.66 -18.47 -17.60
N SER A 553 -4.55 -18.82 -16.32
CA SER A 553 -5.63 -19.25 -15.44
C SER A 553 -5.53 -18.56 -14.08
N LEU A 554 -6.57 -17.83 -13.69
CA LEU A 554 -6.69 -17.19 -12.39
C LEU A 554 -7.86 -17.83 -11.64
N ILE A 555 -7.59 -18.48 -10.51
CA ILE A 555 -8.61 -19.11 -9.68
C ILE A 555 -8.82 -18.30 -8.41
N ILE A 556 -10.01 -17.76 -8.22
CA ILE A 556 -10.46 -17.08 -7.01
C ILE A 556 -11.29 -18.06 -6.20
N VAL A 557 -10.71 -18.59 -5.13
CA VAL A 557 -11.29 -19.67 -4.34
C VAL A 557 -12.54 -19.22 -3.57
N LYS A 558 -12.51 -18.00 -3.04
CA LYS A 558 -13.63 -17.36 -2.33
C LYS A 558 -13.65 -15.86 -2.59
N LEU A 559 -14.84 -15.28 -2.52
CA LEU A 559 -14.99 -13.83 -2.56
C LEU A 559 -14.19 -13.16 -1.43
N PRO A 560 -13.40 -12.12 -1.74
CA PRO A 560 -12.47 -11.47 -0.81
C PRO A 560 -13.18 -10.50 0.16
N PHE A 561 -14.18 -11.00 0.89
CA PHE A 561 -14.81 -10.23 1.95
C PHE A 561 -13.81 -9.90 3.05
N SER A 562 -13.87 -8.69 3.55
CA SER A 562 -13.10 -8.30 4.74
C SER A 562 -13.57 -9.13 5.95
N VAL A 563 -12.60 -9.62 6.72
CA VAL A 563 -12.91 -10.29 7.99
C VAL A 563 -13.34 -9.24 8.98
N PRO A 564 -14.43 -9.44 9.73
CA PRO A 564 -14.82 -8.53 10.81
C PRO A 564 -13.65 -8.36 11.79
N ASP A 565 -13.18 -7.14 11.94
CA ASP A 565 -12.18 -6.72 12.90
C ASP A 565 -12.72 -5.56 13.73
N PRO A 566 -12.05 -5.09 14.78
CA PRO A 566 -12.52 -3.98 15.60
C PRO A 566 -12.80 -2.68 14.83
N ILE A 567 -12.11 -2.46 13.70
CA ILE A 567 -12.34 -1.28 12.84
C ILE A 567 -13.67 -1.44 12.10
N HIS A 568 -13.93 -2.60 11.52
CA HIS A 568 -15.19 -2.91 10.84
C HIS A 568 -16.39 -2.87 11.81
N GLU A 569 -16.21 -3.38 13.03
CA GLU A 569 -17.27 -3.31 14.07
C GLU A 569 -17.58 -1.87 14.46
N ALA A 570 -16.56 -1.05 14.65
CA ALA A 570 -16.75 0.37 14.94
C ALA A 570 -17.38 1.16 13.77
N GLN A 571 -17.11 0.77 12.53
CA GLN A 571 -17.79 1.33 11.36
C GLN A 571 -19.27 0.91 11.32
N LYS A 572 -19.55 -0.39 11.59
CA LYS A 572 -20.90 -0.93 11.61
C LYS A 572 -21.82 -0.20 12.60
N GLU A 573 -21.29 0.25 13.74
CA GLU A 573 -22.04 1.03 14.74
C GLU A 573 -22.61 2.36 14.17
N GLN A 574 -22.06 2.86 13.07
CA GLN A 574 -22.49 4.10 12.42
C GLN A 574 -23.69 3.91 11.48
N TYR A 575 -24.10 2.66 11.21
CA TYR A 575 -25.18 2.32 10.30
C TYR A 575 -26.44 1.88 11.03
N ARG A 576 -27.61 2.27 10.48
CA ARG A 576 -28.92 1.96 11.08
C ARG A 576 -29.25 0.48 11.07
N SER A 577 -28.73 -0.27 10.09
CA SER A 577 -28.96 -1.72 9.96
C SER A 577 -27.72 -2.44 9.44
N LEU A 578 -27.63 -3.73 9.75
CA LEU A 578 -26.59 -4.61 9.21
C LEU A 578 -26.63 -4.65 7.68
N GLU A 579 -27.81 -4.64 7.09
CA GLU A 579 -27.97 -4.70 5.64
C GLU A 579 -27.43 -3.42 4.97
N SER A 580 -27.75 -2.26 5.51
CA SER A 580 -27.20 -0.98 5.04
C SER A 580 -25.68 -0.96 5.13
N TYR A 581 -25.09 -1.47 6.23
CA TYR A 581 -23.64 -1.60 6.37
C TYR A 581 -23.05 -2.54 5.32
N ILE A 582 -23.65 -3.70 5.10
CA ILE A 582 -23.18 -4.68 4.12
C ILE A 582 -23.17 -4.06 2.71
N GLN A 583 -24.26 -3.41 2.31
CA GLN A 583 -24.38 -2.84 0.97
C GLN A 583 -23.49 -1.60 0.76
N THR A 584 -23.27 -0.81 1.81
CA THR A 584 -22.50 0.45 1.68
C THR A 584 -21.00 0.25 1.87
N ILE A 585 -20.58 -0.76 2.66
CA ILE A 585 -19.19 -0.95 3.04
C ILE A 585 -18.65 -2.29 2.55
N VAL A 586 -19.29 -3.39 2.97
CA VAL A 586 -18.71 -4.74 2.82
C VAL A 586 -18.70 -5.18 1.36
N VAL A 587 -19.79 -4.93 0.62
CA VAL A 587 -19.89 -5.31 -0.80
C VAL A 587 -18.97 -4.45 -1.66
N PRO A 588 -18.93 -3.10 -1.55
CA PRO A 588 -17.97 -2.29 -2.30
C PRO A 588 -16.50 -2.62 -2.01
N ASP A 589 -16.15 -2.91 -0.77
CA ASP A 589 -14.78 -3.32 -0.41
C ASP A 589 -14.43 -4.70 -1.00
N MET A 590 -15.37 -5.64 -1.03
CA MET A 590 -15.24 -6.92 -1.73
C MET A 590 -15.07 -6.72 -3.23
N GLN A 591 -15.91 -5.90 -3.86
CA GLN A 591 -15.84 -5.58 -5.30
C GLN A 591 -14.49 -4.97 -5.67
N LYS A 592 -13.97 -4.06 -4.85
CA LYS A 592 -12.65 -3.44 -5.03
C LYS A 592 -11.53 -4.49 -5.00
N LYS A 593 -11.48 -5.36 -3.99
CA LYS A 593 -10.49 -6.44 -3.88
C LYS A 593 -10.61 -7.45 -5.03
N LEU A 594 -11.85 -7.76 -5.43
CA LEU A 594 -12.11 -8.64 -6.54
C LEU A 594 -11.55 -8.08 -7.85
N ARG A 595 -11.77 -6.78 -8.14
CA ARG A 595 -11.17 -6.09 -9.31
C ARG A 595 -9.64 -6.10 -9.26
N GLN A 596 -9.04 -5.92 -8.09
CA GLN A 596 -7.60 -5.98 -7.92
C GLN A 596 -7.04 -7.38 -8.23
N GLY A 597 -7.70 -8.42 -7.73
CA GLY A 597 -7.38 -9.82 -8.05
C GLY A 597 -7.57 -10.11 -9.54
N PHE A 598 -8.70 -9.74 -10.11
CA PHE A 598 -8.98 -9.90 -11.54
C PHE A 598 -7.94 -9.18 -12.42
N GLY A 599 -7.46 -8.03 -12.02
CA GLY A 599 -6.41 -7.29 -12.72
C GLY A 599 -5.07 -8.05 -12.84
N ARG A 600 -4.95 -9.27 -12.29
CA ARG A 600 -3.80 -10.16 -12.50
C ARG A 600 -3.95 -11.02 -13.76
N ALA A 601 -5.16 -11.14 -14.29
CA ALA A 601 -5.47 -12.03 -15.40
C ALA A 601 -4.94 -11.52 -16.76
N ILE A 602 -5.07 -10.22 -17.03
CA ILE A 602 -4.68 -9.61 -18.33
C ILE A 602 -3.84 -8.37 -18.06
N ARG A 603 -2.65 -8.31 -18.65
CA ARG A 603 -1.66 -7.25 -18.49
C ARG A 603 -1.29 -6.57 -19.82
N THR A 604 -1.43 -7.29 -20.91
CA THR A 604 -1.18 -6.81 -22.26
C THR A 604 -2.39 -7.08 -23.15
N GLU A 605 -2.45 -6.46 -24.30
CA GLU A 605 -3.53 -6.63 -25.28
C GLU A 605 -3.58 -8.04 -25.88
N GLN A 606 -2.45 -8.79 -25.79
CA GLN A 606 -2.31 -10.14 -26.33
C GLN A 606 -2.56 -11.24 -25.27
N ASP A 607 -2.61 -10.89 -23.99
CA ASP A 607 -2.84 -11.86 -22.93
C ASP A 607 -4.25 -12.44 -23.02
N THR A 608 -4.36 -13.74 -22.80
CA THR A 608 -5.64 -14.46 -22.70
C THR A 608 -5.70 -15.22 -21.40
N CYS A 609 -6.81 -15.15 -20.68
CA CYS A 609 -6.93 -15.76 -19.35
C CYS A 609 -8.32 -16.28 -19.06
N VAL A 610 -8.38 -17.44 -18.39
CA VAL A 610 -9.59 -17.94 -17.74
C VAL A 610 -9.61 -17.46 -16.29
N VAL A 611 -10.66 -16.76 -15.89
CA VAL A 611 -10.88 -16.37 -14.49
C VAL A 611 -11.98 -17.23 -13.90
N SER A 612 -11.64 -18.02 -12.90
CA SER A 612 -12.56 -18.96 -12.25
C SER A 612 -12.91 -18.47 -10.84
N ILE A 613 -14.21 -18.47 -10.49
CA ILE A 613 -14.69 -18.08 -9.14
C ILE A 613 -15.40 -19.29 -8.54
N LEU A 614 -14.83 -19.87 -7.47
CA LEU A 614 -15.31 -21.11 -6.84
C LEU A 614 -16.21 -20.87 -5.62
N ASP A 615 -16.69 -19.65 -5.42
CA ASP A 615 -17.55 -19.30 -4.29
C ASP A 615 -19.03 -19.58 -4.61
N HIS A 616 -19.69 -20.43 -3.85
CA HIS A 616 -21.10 -20.77 -4.05
C HIS A 616 -22.05 -19.57 -4.04
N ARG A 617 -21.66 -18.46 -3.42
CA ARG A 617 -22.42 -17.21 -3.37
C ARG A 617 -22.47 -16.48 -4.72
N THR A 618 -21.69 -16.95 -5.72
CA THR A 618 -21.66 -16.42 -7.10
C THR A 618 -22.41 -17.31 -8.08
N ALA A 619 -22.86 -18.51 -7.68
CA ALA A 619 -23.65 -19.40 -8.51
C ALA A 619 -24.94 -18.74 -9.03
N LYS A 620 -25.65 -19.39 -9.95
CA LYS A 620 -26.84 -18.85 -10.67
C LYS A 620 -27.90 -18.18 -9.78
N LYS A 621 -28.09 -18.68 -8.55
CA LYS A 621 -28.99 -18.13 -7.52
C LYS A 621 -28.19 -17.55 -6.31
N GLY A 622 -26.91 -17.32 -6.48
CA GLY A 622 -26.04 -16.84 -5.41
C GLY A 622 -26.31 -15.38 -5.05
N ARG A 623 -26.26 -15.09 -3.75
CA ARG A 623 -26.59 -13.76 -3.19
C ARG A 623 -25.78 -12.62 -3.79
N TYR A 624 -24.51 -12.86 -4.15
CA TYR A 624 -23.59 -11.83 -4.62
C TYR A 624 -23.23 -11.94 -6.10
N ARG A 625 -24.01 -12.72 -6.90
CA ARG A 625 -23.75 -12.88 -8.33
C ARG A 625 -23.81 -11.55 -9.07
N SER A 626 -24.84 -10.75 -8.83
CA SER A 626 -24.99 -9.42 -9.44
C SER A 626 -23.84 -8.49 -9.09
N ASP A 627 -23.48 -8.43 -7.80
CA ASP A 627 -22.39 -7.57 -7.30
C ASP A 627 -21.03 -7.93 -7.91
N VAL A 628 -20.80 -9.24 -8.13
CA VAL A 628 -19.57 -9.75 -8.76
C VAL A 628 -19.54 -9.40 -10.24
N LEU A 629 -20.64 -9.62 -10.96
CA LEU A 629 -20.70 -9.30 -12.39
C LEU A 629 -20.64 -7.80 -12.67
N GLU A 630 -21.15 -6.96 -11.76
CA GLU A 630 -21.01 -5.51 -11.82
C GLU A 630 -19.57 -5.05 -11.59
N ALA A 631 -18.84 -5.74 -10.71
CA ALA A 631 -17.46 -5.40 -10.37
C ALA A 631 -16.47 -5.75 -11.48
N LEU A 632 -16.74 -6.73 -12.31
CA LEU A 632 -15.83 -7.27 -13.31
C LEU A 632 -16.11 -6.70 -14.72
N PRO A 633 -15.10 -6.64 -15.59
CA PRO A 633 -15.31 -6.35 -17.00
C PRO A 633 -16.25 -7.38 -17.64
N LYS A 634 -16.91 -6.99 -18.71
CA LYS A 634 -17.75 -7.91 -19.48
C LYS A 634 -16.88 -8.93 -20.22
N CYS A 635 -16.90 -10.17 -19.75
CA CYS A 635 -16.19 -11.34 -20.31
C CYS A 635 -17.17 -12.31 -20.93
N GLN A 636 -16.66 -13.27 -21.72
CA GLN A 636 -17.41 -14.50 -22.03
C GLN A 636 -17.67 -15.27 -20.74
N MET A 637 -18.83 -15.94 -20.63
CA MET A 637 -19.20 -16.70 -19.45
C MET A 637 -19.18 -18.19 -19.76
N ALA A 638 -18.69 -18.99 -18.81
CA ALA A 638 -18.72 -20.45 -18.85
C ALA A 638 -19.23 -21.03 -17.51
N GLU A 639 -19.94 -22.14 -17.57
CA GLU A 639 -20.44 -22.85 -16.40
C GLU A 639 -19.92 -24.31 -16.35
N ARG A 640 -19.38 -24.83 -17.47
CA ARG A 640 -18.83 -26.19 -17.59
C ARG A 640 -17.35 -26.17 -17.85
N ILE A 641 -16.66 -27.18 -17.34
CA ILE A 641 -15.19 -27.26 -17.41
C ILE A 641 -14.68 -27.48 -18.85
N GLU A 642 -15.49 -28.17 -19.69
CA GLU A 642 -15.13 -28.37 -21.10
C GLU A 642 -15.06 -27.07 -21.89
N GLU A 643 -15.83 -26.06 -21.49
CA GLU A 643 -15.79 -24.73 -22.11
C GLU A 643 -14.46 -23.99 -21.78
N VAL A 644 -13.91 -24.27 -20.58
CA VAL A 644 -12.60 -23.76 -20.15
C VAL A 644 -11.48 -24.34 -21.02
N GLU A 645 -11.46 -25.66 -21.17
CA GLU A 645 -10.45 -26.33 -21.99
C GLU A 645 -10.53 -25.90 -23.45
N ASN A 646 -11.74 -25.83 -24.03
CA ASN A 646 -11.95 -25.36 -25.38
C ASN A 646 -11.49 -23.92 -25.61
N PHE A 647 -11.73 -23.04 -24.66
CA PHE A 647 -11.26 -21.65 -24.72
C PHE A 647 -9.74 -21.60 -24.77
N ILE A 648 -9.04 -22.29 -23.88
CA ILE A 648 -7.57 -22.36 -23.88
C ILE A 648 -7.05 -22.95 -25.21
N ARG A 649 -7.58 -24.08 -25.67
CA ARG A 649 -7.19 -24.71 -26.93
C ARG A 649 -7.39 -23.81 -28.14
N SER A 650 -8.42 -22.98 -28.14
CA SER A 650 -8.70 -22.05 -29.25
C SER A 650 -7.78 -20.82 -29.27
N ARG A 651 -7.08 -20.51 -28.17
CA ARG A 651 -6.31 -19.27 -27.99
C ARG A 651 -4.80 -19.48 -27.86
N LYS A 652 -4.36 -20.69 -27.46
CA LYS A 652 -2.95 -20.96 -27.20
C LYS A 652 -2.33 -21.80 -28.32
N VAL A 653 -1.05 -21.48 -28.59
CA VAL A 653 -0.25 -22.20 -29.59
C VAL A 653 0.37 -23.48 -28.99
N GLU A 654 0.87 -24.37 -29.82
CA GLU A 654 1.40 -25.69 -29.43
C GLU A 654 2.45 -25.64 -28.32
N ARG A 655 3.31 -24.63 -28.32
CA ARG A 655 4.32 -24.39 -27.27
C ARG A 655 3.75 -24.23 -25.86
N TYR A 656 2.50 -23.80 -25.74
CA TYR A 656 1.84 -23.62 -24.43
C TYR A 656 1.60 -24.93 -23.70
N TYR A 657 1.48 -26.05 -24.44
CA TYR A 657 1.13 -27.37 -23.92
C TYR A 657 2.36 -28.25 -23.61
N SER A 658 3.54 -27.79 -23.96
CA SER A 658 4.81 -28.51 -23.75
C SER A 658 5.40 -28.25 -22.31
#